data_4c661797080918804afb51e1009d9eaf
#
_entry.id   4c661797080918804afb51e1009d9eaf
#
_cell.length_a   1.000
_cell.length_b   1.000
_cell.length_c   1.000
_cell.angle_alpha   90.00
_cell.angle_beta   90.00
_cell.angle_gamma   90.00
#
_symmetry.space_group_name_H-M   'P 1'
#
loop_
_entity.id
_entity.type
_entity.pdbx_description
1 polymer ?
#
loop_
_entity_poly.entity_id
_entity_poly.type
_entity_poly.pdbx_seq_one_letter_code
_entity_poly.pdbx_strand_id
1 'polypeptide(L)'
;MPQIDPDARRRRLAAMVNAAALARSTPTVYVIEDAHWIDGISELMLVEFITVIPRTRSLVLITYRPEYVGALAHAPRSQTIALEPLDDAQMSALTAELLGNDQSVAGLSDLVSERAAGNPFFAEEIVRDLTERDVLVGGRGGYLCPDPVADVSVPSTLQAVIAARIDRLDPAAKRTLNAAAVIGSRFGPDTLKVLEIEPVFDDLVYAELIDQIAFSPQPEYAFRHPLIRAVAYESQLKSDRAQLHRRLAVAIEQDDQNAALIAEHLEAAGDLRSAYEWHMRAGGWSTNRDNAAAQVSWERARQVADALPPDSPNQLSMRIAPRTLLCSNAFRRFHPDLSTRFDELRELCMEAGDKASLAIGMAGLVMEHVLHGRIFEASRQASEQMALVESVGDTTLTLGVTGAACVAKLQSAEMADVLRWTQVAIELADGDALNANFMLRSPLATALVFRGFARCCMGRDGWREDMDSAMAIARTAGPLSLAMTINYKYATITRGVLMADDAAVTDLTEAVQIAERCSEDLPLVVLRMTLGTALTYRDSASRECGVAMLAELRDTCIKERYGLNMVPTLELYIARTTADEDIDRAIQQTRAALEELFGWGNFANCDGGTRFLVQLLLARGTENDLLDAEAAIHRLVATLAGSEWVTRDLFVLQLRALLARARGDDMVYRKHRDRYRAMANEVGFEGHMQWAREMA
;
A
#
# COMPACT_ATOMS: atom_id res chain seq x y z
N MET A 1 6.48 -20.71 -14.56
CA MET A 1 7.27 -19.90 -13.61
C MET A 1 6.31 -19.39 -12.56
N PRO A 2 6.60 -19.38 -11.26
CA PRO A 2 5.72 -18.73 -10.29
C PRO A 2 5.59 -17.26 -10.69
N GLN A 3 4.36 -16.79 -10.83
CA GLN A 3 4.08 -15.40 -11.11
C GLN A 3 4.56 -14.58 -9.92
N ILE A 4 5.56 -13.75 -10.13
CA ILE A 4 6.08 -12.83 -9.13
C ILE A 4 5.02 -11.73 -8.99
N ASP A 5 4.56 -11.50 -7.77
CA ASP A 5 3.66 -10.41 -7.42
C ASP A 5 4.17 -9.05 -7.97
N PRO A 6 3.29 -8.21 -8.56
CA PRO A 6 3.68 -6.95 -9.18
C PRO A 6 4.45 -6.01 -8.27
N ASP A 7 4.09 -5.89 -6.99
CA ASP A 7 4.82 -5.03 -6.03
C ASP A 7 6.18 -5.62 -5.62
N ALA A 8 6.27 -6.94 -5.47
CA ALA A 8 7.57 -7.60 -5.30
C ALA A 8 8.41 -7.49 -6.59
N ARG A 9 7.76 -7.54 -7.77
CA ARG A 9 8.41 -7.28 -9.06
C ARG A 9 8.89 -5.84 -9.13
N ARG A 10 8.07 -4.87 -8.71
CA ARG A 10 8.42 -3.45 -8.65
C ARG A 10 9.60 -3.21 -7.70
N ARG A 11 9.54 -3.69 -6.44
CA ARG A 11 10.65 -3.55 -5.47
C ARG A 11 11.94 -4.19 -5.98
N ARG A 12 11.86 -5.37 -6.61
CA ARG A 12 13.01 -6.02 -7.24
C ARG A 12 13.52 -5.25 -8.44
N LEU A 13 12.62 -4.72 -9.27
CA LEU A 13 12.98 -3.87 -10.40
C LEU A 13 13.64 -2.59 -9.91
N ALA A 14 13.08 -1.91 -8.93
CA ALA A 14 13.67 -0.73 -8.30
C ALA A 14 15.04 -1.05 -7.67
N ALA A 15 15.14 -2.14 -6.90
CA ALA A 15 16.41 -2.58 -6.33
C ALA A 15 17.44 -2.95 -7.41
N MET A 16 17.02 -3.60 -8.50
CA MET A 16 17.89 -3.94 -9.61
C MET A 16 18.34 -2.70 -10.40
N VAL A 17 17.44 -1.75 -10.64
CA VAL A 17 17.75 -0.46 -11.28
C VAL A 17 18.71 0.34 -10.41
N ASN A 18 18.47 0.40 -9.11
CA ASN A 18 19.33 1.07 -8.14
C ASN A 18 20.71 0.41 -8.07
N ALA A 19 20.79 -0.92 -8.02
CA ALA A 19 22.05 -1.66 -8.04
C ALA A 19 22.81 -1.46 -9.36
N ALA A 20 22.12 -1.47 -10.49
CA ALA A 20 22.70 -1.22 -11.80
C ALA A 20 23.24 0.22 -11.91
N ALA A 21 22.51 1.21 -11.38
CA ALA A 21 22.97 2.60 -11.33
C ALA A 21 24.22 2.76 -10.46
N LEU A 22 24.25 2.11 -9.29
CA LEU A 22 25.40 2.12 -8.37
C LEU A 22 26.62 1.40 -8.95
N ALA A 23 26.43 0.34 -9.73
CA ALA A 23 27.51 -0.41 -10.38
C ALA A 23 28.08 0.27 -11.64
N ARG A 24 27.36 1.27 -12.19
CA ARG A 24 27.77 1.96 -13.42
C ARG A 24 28.95 2.89 -13.17
N SER A 25 30.04 2.71 -13.89
CA SER A 25 31.24 3.54 -13.78
C SER A 25 31.25 4.75 -14.74
N THR A 26 30.45 4.71 -15.80
CA THR A 26 30.39 5.78 -16.82
C THR A 26 29.41 6.88 -16.37
N PRO A 27 29.76 8.17 -16.58
CA PRO A 27 28.80 9.27 -16.38
C PRO A 27 27.53 9.05 -17.20
N THR A 28 26.39 9.23 -16.58
CA THR A 28 25.08 8.98 -17.21
C THR A 28 24.13 10.15 -16.92
N VAL A 29 23.38 10.57 -17.93
CA VAL A 29 22.28 11.54 -17.74
C VAL A 29 20.95 10.80 -17.95
N TYR A 30 20.09 10.90 -16.96
CA TYR A 30 18.72 10.43 -17.04
C TYR A 30 17.83 11.65 -17.26
N VAL A 31 16.97 11.62 -18.27
CA VAL A 31 16.01 12.67 -18.57
C VAL A 31 14.61 12.10 -18.35
N ILE A 32 13.85 12.76 -17.50
CA ILE A 32 12.44 12.44 -17.19
C ILE A 32 11.63 13.65 -17.59
N GLU A 33 10.92 13.53 -18.69
CA GLU A 33 10.12 14.62 -19.20
C GLU A 33 8.69 14.54 -18.71
N ASP A 34 8.05 15.71 -18.54
CA ASP A 34 6.64 15.86 -18.21
C ASP A 34 6.19 15.09 -16.94
N ALA A 35 7.01 15.10 -15.88
CA ALA A 35 6.73 14.38 -14.64
C ALA A 35 5.39 14.75 -13.98
N HIS A 36 4.74 15.83 -14.38
CA HIS A 36 3.40 16.19 -13.91
C HIS A 36 2.30 15.23 -14.41
N TRP A 37 2.58 14.33 -15.34
CA TRP A 37 1.68 13.27 -15.79
C TRP A 37 2.04 11.89 -15.26
N ILE A 38 3.04 11.82 -14.38
CA ILE A 38 3.48 10.54 -13.82
C ILE A 38 2.39 9.92 -12.95
N ASP A 39 2.21 8.62 -13.04
CA ASP A 39 1.37 7.89 -12.10
C ASP A 39 2.06 7.72 -10.73
N GLY A 40 1.28 7.58 -9.67
CA GLY A 40 1.82 7.52 -8.30
C GLY A 40 2.78 6.34 -8.05
N ILE A 41 2.65 5.24 -8.79
CA ILE A 41 3.54 4.08 -8.67
C ILE A 41 4.91 4.39 -9.29
N SER A 42 4.91 4.92 -10.50
CA SER A 42 6.11 5.35 -11.20
C SER A 42 6.83 6.47 -10.44
N GLU A 43 6.08 7.40 -9.86
CA GLU A 43 6.63 8.46 -9.03
C GLU A 43 7.39 7.91 -7.81
N LEU A 44 6.80 6.98 -7.07
CA LEU A 44 7.45 6.33 -5.94
C LEU A 44 8.75 5.62 -6.34
N MET A 45 8.75 4.90 -7.45
CA MET A 45 9.96 4.23 -7.96
C MET A 45 11.06 5.24 -8.33
N LEU A 46 10.71 6.36 -8.94
CA LEU A 46 11.66 7.41 -9.29
C LEU A 46 12.18 8.14 -8.05
N VAL A 47 11.36 8.37 -7.03
CA VAL A 47 11.81 8.94 -5.76
C VAL A 47 12.85 8.03 -5.11
N GLU A 48 12.61 6.71 -5.04
CA GLU A 48 13.61 5.75 -4.55
C GLU A 48 14.89 5.78 -5.40
N PHE A 49 14.78 5.82 -6.72
CA PHE A 49 15.91 5.90 -7.62
C PHE A 49 16.76 7.15 -7.39
N ILE A 50 16.11 8.32 -7.21
CA ILE A 50 16.79 9.60 -6.96
C ILE A 50 17.62 9.54 -5.66
N THR A 51 17.19 8.79 -4.63
CA THR A 51 17.95 8.69 -3.38
C THR A 51 19.33 8.05 -3.55
N VAL A 52 19.55 7.20 -4.56
CA VAL A 52 20.83 6.56 -4.83
C VAL A 52 21.72 7.36 -5.79
N ILE A 53 21.18 8.30 -6.57
CA ILE A 53 21.90 9.11 -7.54
C ILE A 53 23.12 9.85 -6.96
N PRO A 54 23.05 10.46 -5.74
CA PRO A 54 24.21 11.13 -5.16
C PRO A 54 25.43 10.23 -4.88
N ARG A 55 25.23 8.90 -4.95
CA ARG A 55 26.29 7.89 -4.78
C ARG A 55 26.81 7.37 -6.12
N THR A 56 26.35 7.91 -7.24
CA THR A 56 26.69 7.54 -8.60
C THR A 56 27.41 8.69 -9.32
N ARG A 57 27.86 8.45 -10.55
CA ARG A 57 28.35 9.49 -11.48
C ARG A 57 27.24 9.94 -12.43
N SER A 58 26.03 10.04 -11.94
CA SER A 58 24.87 10.33 -12.78
C SER A 58 24.23 11.67 -12.45
N LEU A 59 23.59 12.24 -13.45
CA LEU A 59 22.73 13.43 -13.36
C LEU A 59 21.29 13.02 -13.72
N VAL A 60 20.31 13.52 -12.99
CA VAL A 60 18.89 13.37 -13.34
C VAL A 60 18.33 14.74 -13.66
N LEU A 61 17.74 14.89 -14.84
CA LEU A 61 16.98 16.08 -15.28
C LEU A 61 15.51 15.69 -15.26
N ILE A 62 14.70 16.49 -14.57
CA ILE A 62 13.25 16.27 -14.49
C ILE A 62 12.56 17.52 -14.96
N THR A 63 11.68 17.41 -15.96
CA THR A 63 10.81 18.53 -16.36
C THR A 63 9.41 18.33 -15.81
N TYR A 64 8.81 19.40 -15.29
CA TYR A 64 7.43 19.42 -14.80
C TYR A 64 6.86 20.82 -14.86
N ARG A 65 5.52 20.92 -14.84
CA ARG A 65 4.82 22.20 -14.80
C ARG A 65 4.76 22.75 -13.37
N PRO A 66 4.61 24.09 -13.20
CA PRO A 66 4.54 24.72 -11.88
C PRO A 66 3.43 24.17 -10.97
N GLU A 67 2.34 23.67 -11.55
CA GLU A 67 1.21 23.09 -10.81
C GLU A 67 1.49 21.70 -10.23
N TYR A 68 2.60 21.07 -10.62
CA TYR A 68 2.99 19.76 -10.09
C TYR A 68 3.46 19.87 -8.64
N VAL A 69 2.74 19.19 -7.74
CA VAL A 69 3.02 19.14 -6.30
C VAL A 69 3.52 17.77 -5.81
N GLY A 70 3.94 16.92 -6.73
CA GLY A 70 4.42 15.58 -6.42
C GLY A 70 5.78 15.53 -5.72
N ALA A 71 6.15 14.34 -5.25
CA ALA A 71 7.36 14.14 -4.46
C ALA A 71 8.67 14.41 -5.23
N LEU A 72 8.65 14.29 -6.57
CA LEU A 72 9.82 14.59 -7.41
C LEU A 72 10.19 16.08 -7.41
N ALA A 73 9.22 16.99 -7.21
CA ALA A 73 9.47 18.43 -7.09
C ALA A 73 10.29 18.79 -5.84
N HIS A 74 10.29 17.92 -4.82
CA HIS A 74 10.95 18.10 -3.54
C HIS A 74 12.08 17.08 -3.30
N ALA A 75 12.62 16.51 -4.36
CA ALA A 75 13.67 15.49 -4.27
C ALA A 75 14.89 16.02 -3.49
N PRO A 76 15.48 15.22 -2.56
CA PRO A 76 16.65 15.65 -1.79
C PRO A 76 17.84 15.99 -2.69
N ARG A 77 18.51 17.11 -2.40
CA ARG A 77 19.68 17.60 -3.17
C ARG A 77 19.39 17.96 -4.62
N SER A 78 18.14 18.29 -4.95
CA SER A 78 17.77 18.83 -6.25
C SER A 78 17.98 20.36 -6.30
N GLN A 79 18.21 20.86 -7.49
CA GLN A 79 18.16 22.29 -7.80
C GLN A 79 17.03 22.51 -8.79
N THR A 80 16.08 23.35 -8.44
CA THR A 80 14.99 23.74 -9.33
C THR A 80 15.43 24.93 -10.19
N ILE A 81 15.24 24.81 -11.51
CA ILE A 81 15.45 25.88 -12.47
C ILE A 81 14.07 26.26 -13.01
N ALA A 82 13.56 27.42 -12.61
CA ALA A 82 12.33 27.94 -13.15
C ALA A 82 12.60 28.49 -14.56
N LEU A 83 11.90 27.94 -15.56
CA LEU A 83 11.94 28.48 -16.92
C LEU A 83 10.85 29.53 -17.04
N GLU A 84 11.27 30.77 -17.27
CA GLU A 84 10.36 31.88 -17.56
C GLU A 84 10.07 31.92 -19.06
N PRO A 85 8.94 32.51 -19.49
CA PRO A 85 8.72 32.80 -20.89
C PRO A 85 9.90 33.60 -21.47
N LEU A 86 10.21 33.37 -22.74
CA LEU A 86 11.24 34.16 -23.44
C LEU A 86 10.90 35.65 -23.38
N ASP A 87 11.89 36.47 -23.09
CA ASP A 87 11.73 37.93 -23.19
C ASP A 87 11.65 38.38 -24.66
N ASP A 88 11.34 39.67 -24.88
CA ASP A 88 11.15 40.22 -26.23
C ASP A 88 12.41 40.08 -27.10
N ALA A 89 13.60 40.24 -26.52
CA ALA A 89 14.85 40.11 -27.26
C ALA A 89 15.14 38.66 -27.66
N GLN A 90 14.90 37.70 -26.73
CA GLN A 90 15.04 36.28 -26.98
C GLN A 90 14.00 35.77 -27.99
N MET A 91 12.76 36.25 -27.89
CA MET A 91 11.70 35.91 -28.84
C MET A 91 12.01 36.45 -30.23
N SER A 92 12.49 37.70 -30.34
CA SER A 92 12.93 38.28 -31.62
C SER A 92 14.11 37.50 -32.23
N ALA A 93 15.05 37.04 -31.39
CA ALA A 93 16.16 36.22 -31.86
C ALA A 93 15.67 34.86 -32.39
N LEU A 94 14.73 34.22 -31.70
CA LEU A 94 14.11 32.96 -32.12
C LEU A 94 13.35 33.13 -33.44
N THR A 95 12.51 34.16 -33.55
CA THR A 95 11.73 34.41 -34.77
C THR A 95 12.62 34.74 -35.95
N ALA A 96 13.74 35.47 -35.75
CA ALA A 96 14.73 35.74 -36.79
C ALA A 96 15.46 34.45 -37.24
N GLU A 97 15.75 33.51 -36.29
CA GLU A 97 16.29 32.17 -36.62
C GLU A 97 15.30 31.35 -37.45
N LEU A 98 14.01 31.39 -37.06
CA LEU A 98 12.96 30.64 -37.74
C LEU A 98 12.66 31.20 -39.15
N LEU A 99 12.38 32.48 -39.24
CA LEU A 99 11.92 33.14 -40.47
C LEU A 99 13.05 33.57 -41.38
N GLY A 100 14.19 33.95 -40.83
CA GLY A 100 15.27 34.62 -41.54
C GLY A 100 15.21 36.16 -41.42
N ASN A 101 16.12 36.83 -42.16
CA ASN A 101 16.27 38.29 -42.06
C ASN A 101 15.77 39.03 -43.32
N ASP A 102 14.94 38.41 -44.15
CA ASP A 102 14.40 39.07 -45.33
C ASP A 102 13.40 40.16 -44.90
N GLN A 103 13.40 41.27 -45.67
CA GLN A 103 12.53 42.42 -45.36
C GLN A 103 11.04 42.05 -45.46
N SER A 104 10.65 41.09 -46.30
CA SER A 104 9.27 40.62 -46.44
C SER A 104 8.68 39.97 -45.19
N VAL A 105 9.54 39.39 -44.32
CA VAL A 105 9.12 38.71 -43.08
C VAL A 105 9.30 39.54 -41.82
N ALA A 106 9.86 40.78 -41.90
CA ALA A 106 10.16 41.58 -40.72
C ALA A 106 8.89 41.90 -39.88
N GLY A 107 7.83 42.39 -40.51
CA GLY A 107 6.55 42.64 -39.80
C GLY A 107 5.85 41.37 -39.32
N LEU A 108 6.10 40.24 -39.97
CA LEU A 108 5.58 38.94 -39.53
C LEU A 108 6.31 38.43 -38.31
N SER A 109 7.63 38.68 -38.18
CA SER A 109 8.42 38.40 -37.00
C SER A 109 7.86 39.06 -35.75
N ASP A 110 7.49 40.35 -35.86
CA ASP A 110 6.87 41.10 -34.76
C ASP A 110 5.50 40.50 -34.38
N LEU A 111 4.66 40.18 -35.38
CA LEU A 111 3.35 39.56 -35.14
C LEU A 111 3.45 38.17 -34.47
N VAL A 112 4.39 37.34 -34.92
CA VAL A 112 4.64 36.01 -34.31
C VAL A 112 5.12 36.17 -32.88
N SER A 113 6.05 37.10 -32.63
CA SER A 113 6.57 37.37 -31.28
C SER A 113 5.47 37.83 -30.32
N GLU A 114 4.61 38.77 -30.76
CA GLU A 114 3.48 39.25 -29.96
C GLU A 114 2.49 38.11 -29.64
N ARG A 115 2.15 37.28 -30.62
CA ARG A 115 1.20 36.18 -30.46
C ARG A 115 1.74 35.04 -29.61
N ALA A 116 3.01 34.72 -29.77
CA ALA A 116 3.66 33.63 -29.01
C ALA A 116 3.83 33.96 -27.51
N ALA A 117 3.83 35.26 -27.15
CA ALA A 117 3.88 35.75 -25.77
C ALA A 117 4.98 35.05 -24.93
N GLY A 118 6.17 34.91 -25.50
CA GLY A 118 7.30 34.26 -24.86
C GLY A 118 7.32 32.70 -24.93
N ASN A 119 6.34 32.09 -25.59
CA ASN A 119 6.30 30.62 -25.72
C ASN A 119 6.97 30.20 -27.06
N PRO A 120 8.16 29.54 -27.01
CA PRO A 120 8.89 29.18 -28.23
C PRO A 120 8.15 28.14 -29.08
N PHE A 121 7.47 27.17 -28.47
CA PHE A 121 6.69 26.19 -29.21
C PHE A 121 5.53 26.83 -29.96
N PHE A 122 4.90 27.88 -29.40
CA PHE A 122 3.84 28.57 -30.07
C PHE A 122 4.37 29.38 -31.29
N ALA A 123 5.55 29.99 -31.17
CA ALA A 123 6.20 30.66 -32.29
C ALA A 123 6.52 29.68 -33.44
N GLU A 124 7.08 28.52 -33.13
CA GLU A 124 7.36 27.48 -34.13
C GLU A 124 6.07 26.97 -34.81
N GLU A 125 5.01 26.72 -34.05
CA GLU A 125 3.73 26.26 -34.61
C GLU A 125 3.05 27.31 -35.48
N ILE A 126 3.17 28.62 -35.15
CA ILE A 126 2.69 29.70 -36.02
C ILE A 126 3.46 29.71 -37.36
N VAL A 127 4.79 29.69 -37.32
CA VAL A 127 5.61 29.68 -38.54
C VAL A 127 5.28 28.46 -39.41
N ARG A 128 5.07 27.30 -38.79
CA ARG A 128 4.69 26.08 -39.48
C ARG A 128 3.31 26.18 -40.13
N ASP A 129 2.30 26.73 -39.40
CA ASP A 129 0.97 26.97 -39.94
C ASP A 129 1.01 27.89 -41.16
N LEU A 130 1.80 28.95 -41.10
CA LEU A 130 1.96 29.89 -42.19
C LEU A 130 2.65 29.27 -43.42
N THR A 131 3.60 28.33 -43.17
CA THR A 131 4.27 27.58 -44.25
C THR A 131 3.30 26.59 -44.91
N GLU A 132 2.50 25.89 -44.15
CA GLU A 132 1.48 24.96 -44.67
C GLU A 132 0.36 25.67 -45.45
N ARG A 133 0.18 26.94 -45.21
CA ARG A 133 -0.80 27.80 -45.92
C ARG A 133 -0.21 28.50 -47.13
N ASP A 134 1.04 28.22 -47.50
CA ASP A 134 1.78 28.88 -48.56
C ASP A 134 1.93 30.41 -48.37
N VAL A 135 1.71 30.92 -47.15
CA VAL A 135 1.96 32.32 -46.78
C VAL A 135 3.48 32.58 -46.72
N LEU A 136 4.23 31.58 -46.28
CA LEU A 136 5.69 31.57 -46.28
C LEU A 136 6.21 30.65 -47.36
N VAL A 137 7.13 31.15 -48.17
CA VAL A 137 7.80 30.39 -49.24
C VAL A 137 9.29 30.30 -48.94
N GLY A 138 9.85 29.10 -49.00
CA GLY A 138 11.27 28.87 -48.70
C GLY A 138 11.49 27.81 -47.64
N GLY A 139 12.45 27.99 -46.75
CA GLY A 139 12.77 27.07 -45.67
C GLY A 139 13.25 27.79 -44.40
N ARG A 140 13.41 27.06 -43.31
CA ARG A 140 13.82 27.59 -42.00
C ARG A 140 15.06 28.51 -42.14
N GLY A 141 14.95 29.72 -41.60
CA GLY A 141 16.01 30.73 -41.66
C GLY A 141 16.14 31.47 -42.98
N GLY A 142 15.25 31.22 -43.97
CA GLY A 142 15.28 31.86 -45.29
C GLY A 142 13.89 31.95 -45.94
N TYR A 143 12.85 32.17 -45.15
CA TYR A 143 11.49 32.35 -45.66
C TYR A 143 11.30 33.70 -46.30
N LEU A 144 10.41 33.73 -47.30
CA LEU A 144 9.87 34.93 -47.93
C LEU A 144 8.37 34.96 -47.72
N CYS A 145 7.80 36.13 -47.45
CA CYS A 145 6.38 36.36 -47.40
C CYS A 145 5.93 37.18 -48.62
N PRO A 146 5.35 36.54 -49.65
CA PRO A 146 4.95 37.21 -50.89
C PRO A 146 3.79 38.18 -50.70
N ASP A 147 2.90 37.90 -49.73
CA ASP A 147 1.71 38.70 -49.45
C ASP A 147 1.99 39.79 -48.42
N PRO A 148 1.23 40.89 -48.41
CA PRO A 148 1.35 41.91 -47.38
C PRO A 148 1.04 41.33 -45.99
N VAL A 149 1.94 41.55 -45.03
CA VAL A 149 1.78 41.02 -43.63
C VAL A 149 0.44 41.49 -43.01
N ALA A 150 -0.10 42.61 -43.40
CA ALA A 150 -1.40 43.10 -42.93
C ALA A 150 -2.58 42.18 -43.27
N ASP A 151 -2.44 41.33 -44.28
CA ASP A 151 -3.47 40.39 -44.73
C ASP A 151 -3.27 38.98 -44.11
N VAL A 152 -2.19 38.80 -43.35
CA VAL A 152 -1.87 37.51 -42.72
C VAL A 152 -2.64 37.37 -41.42
N SER A 153 -3.53 36.38 -41.38
CA SER A 153 -4.26 36.01 -40.16
C SER A 153 -3.49 34.96 -39.38
N VAL A 154 -3.12 35.28 -38.13
CA VAL A 154 -2.49 34.34 -37.16
C VAL A 154 -3.49 34.05 -36.05
N PRO A 155 -3.78 32.74 -35.75
CA PRO A 155 -4.66 32.35 -34.66
C PRO A 155 -4.17 32.86 -33.30
N SER A 156 -5.12 33.19 -32.42
CA SER A 156 -4.81 33.81 -31.11
C SER A 156 -4.32 32.83 -30.04
N THR A 157 -4.47 31.53 -30.26
CA THR A 157 -4.06 30.47 -29.31
C THR A 157 -3.35 29.33 -30.02
N LEU A 158 -2.44 28.68 -29.29
CA LEU A 158 -1.70 27.51 -29.78
C LEU A 158 -2.67 26.38 -30.17
N GLN A 159 -3.73 26.18 -29.40
CA GLN A 159 -4.75 25.14 -29.69
C GLN A 159 -5.44 25.44 -31.04
N ALA A 160 -5.74 26.69 -31.31
CA ALA A 160 -6.38 27.10 -32.60
C ALA A 160 -5.44 26.89 -33.79
N VAL A 161 -4.12 27.09 -33.62
CA VAL A 161 -3.12 26.81 -34.67
C VAL A 161 -3.09 25.31 -34.94
N ILE A 162 -2.96 24.49 -33.91
CA ILE A 162 -2.91 23.02 -34.04
C ILE A 162 -4.22 22.51 -34.66
N ALA A 163 -5.37 23.00 -34.20
CA ALA A 163 -6.68 22.62 -34.76
C ALA A 163 -6.79 22.93 -36.24
N ALA A 164 -6.37 24.13 -36.65
CA ALA A 164 -6.37 24.53 -38.06
C ALA A 164 -5.45 23.65 -38.93
N ARG A 165 -4.31 23.22 -38.41
CA ARG A 165 -3.41 22.28 -39.08
C ARG A 165 -4.05 20.90 -39.23
N ILE A 166 -4.69 20.39 -38.16
CA ILE A 166 -5.40 19.10 -38.17
C ILE A 166 -6.58 19.15 -39.18
N ASP A 167 -7.25 20.32 -39.29
CA ASP A 167 -8.39 20.47 -40.20
C ASP A 167 -7.98 20.47 -41.69
N ARG A 168 -6.73 20.84 -42.01
CA ARG A 168 -6.18 20.78 -43.39
C ARG A 168 -5.68 19.40 -43.82
N LEU A 169 -5.55 18.44 -42.90
CA LEU A 169 -5.13 17.08 -43.24
C LEU A 169 -6.12 16.43 -44.23
N ASP A 170 -5.58 15.55 -45.08
CA ASP A 170 -6.43 14.64 -45.85
C ASP A 170 -7.37 13.86 -44.91
N PRO A 171 -8.61 13.59 -45.29
CA PRO A 171 -9.56 12.87 -44.44
C PRO A 171 -9.08 11.54 -43.92
N ALA A 172 -8.19 10.81 -44.62
CA ALA A 172 -7.63 9.55 -44.15
C ALA A 172 -6.55 9.78 -43.09
N ALA A 173 -5.66 10.74 -43.25
CA ALA A 173 -4.66 11.14 -42.26
C ALA A 173 -5.35 11.70 -41.02
N LYS A 174 -6.37 12.54 -41.15
CA LYS A 174 -7.16 13.05 -40.02
C LYS A 174 -7.84 11.94 -39.24
N ARG A 175 -8.44 10.94 -39.89
CA ARG A 175 -9.04 9.77 -39.22
C ARG A 175 -7.96 8.95 -38.45
N THR A 176 -6.78 8.76 -39.03
CA THR A 176 -5.64 8.09 -38.38
C THR A 176 -5.22 8.85 -37.14
N LEU A 177 -5.03 10.18 -37.22
CA LEU A 177 -4.62 10.99 -36.07
C LEU A 177 -5.66 11.01 -34.96
N ASN A 178 -6.95 11.13 -35.32
CA ASN A 178 -8.05 11.10 -34.36
C ASN A 178 -8.15 9.76 -33.63
N ALA A 179 -8.02 8.64 -34.32
CA ALA A 179 -8.01 7.33 -33.70
C ALA A 179 -6.76 7.12 -32.81
N ALA A 180 -5.59 7.55 -33.27
CA ALA A 180 -4.37 7.53 -32.50
C ALA A 180 -4.53 8.33 -31.18
N ALA A 181 -5.20 9.49 -31.21
CA ALA A 181 -5.47 10.27 -30.01
C ALA A 181 -6.33 9.55 -28.97
N VAL A 182 -7.25 8.70 -29.41
CA VAL A 182 -8.08 7.82 -28.56
C VAL A 182 -7.26 6.65 -27.99
N ILE A 183 -6.39 6.05 -28.80
CA ILE A 183 -5.53 4.91 -28.35
C ILE A 183 -4.61 5.37 -27.22
N GLY A 184 -3.89 6.49 -27.39
CA GLY A 184 -2.96 6.94 -26.36
C GLY A 184 -1.85 7.83 -26.89
N SER A 185 -0.82 8.07 -26.06
CA SER A 185 0.38 8.85 -26.44
C SER A 185 1.28 8.10 -27.43
N ARG A 186 1.24 6.77 -27.41
CA ARG A 186 1.96 5.86 -28.31
C ARG A 186 0.98 4.92 -28.97
N PHE A 187 1.22 4.59 -30.21
CA PHE A 187 0.32 3.74 -31.00
C PHE A 187 1.06 3.08 -32.17
N GLY A 188 0.50 1.97 -32.61
CA GLY A 188 1.05 1.21 -33.76
C GLY A 188 -0.01 0.89 -34.82
N PRO A 189 0.40 0.38 -35.99
CA PRO A 189 -0.52 0.03 -37.07
C PRO A 189 -1.54 -1.02 -36.66
N ASP A 190 -1.15 -1.99 -35.83
CA ASP A 190 -2.02 -3.10 -35.46
C ASP A 190 -3.22 -2.61 -34.61
N THR A 191 -3.00 -1.68 -33.69
CA THR A 191 -4.09 -1.11 -32.88
C THR A 191 -5.05 -0.29 -33.72
N LEU A 192 -4.57 0.42 -34.74
CA LEU A 192 -5.43 1.17 -35.67
C LEU A 192 -6.23 0.24 -36.59
N LYS A 193 -5.65 -0.87 -37.06
CA LYS A 193 -6.36 -1.90 -37.84
C LYS A 193 -7.51 -2.53 -37.06
N VAL A 194 -7.32 -2.76 -35.76
CA VAL A 194 -8.38 -3.25 -34.87
C VAL A 194 -9.57 -2.27 -34.83
N LEU A 195 -9.32 -0.97 -34.97
CA LEU A 195 -10.35 0.05 -35.10
C LEU A 195 -10.95 0.16 -36.52
N GLU A 196 -10.56 -0.75 -37.44
CA GLU A 196 -10.94 -0.74 -38.84
C GLU A 196 -10.48 0.53 -39.60
N ILE A 197 -9.31 1.04 -39.20
CA ILE A 197 -8.69 2.24 -39.81
C ILE A 197 -7.41 1.79 -40.51
N GLU A 198 -7.38 2.00 -41.84
CA GLU A 198 -6.13 1.88 -42.59
C GLU A 198 -5.27 3.12 -42.29
N PRO A 199 -4.10 2.92 -41.62
CA PRO A 199 -3.32 4.05 -41.13
C PRO A 199 -2.55 4.74 -42.25
N VAL A 200 -2.58 6.07 -42.22
CA VAL A 200 -1.76 6.94 -43.10
C VAL A 200 -0.78 7.65 -42.17
N PHE A 201 0.44 7.11 -42.05
CA PHE A 201 1.46 7.70 -41.16
C PHE A 201 2.37 8.70 -41.85
N ASP A 202 2.70 8.48 -43.12
CA ASP A 202 3.69 9.31 -43.85
C ASP A 202 3.26 10.77 -43.87
N ASP A 203 2.00 11.07 -44.15
CA ASP A 203 1.44 12.41 -44.16
C ASP A 203 1.49 13.07 -42.77
N LEU A 204 1.26 12.29 -41.72
CA LEU A 204 1.29 12.79 -40.33
C LEU A 204 2.73 13.04 -39.82
N VAL A 205 3.69 12.23 -40.25
CA VAL A 205 5.13 12.44 -40.02
C VAL A 205 5.63 13.65 -40.81
N TYR A 206 5.22 13.77 -42.07
CA TYR A 206 5.57 14.91 -42.90
C TYR A 206 5.00 16.23 -42.33
N ALA A 207 3.75 16.20 -41.84
CA ALA A 207 3.13 17.32 -41.14
C ALA A 207 3.71 17.55 -39.75
N GLU A 208 4.68 16.78 -39.31
CA GLU A 208 5.31 16.87 -37.98
C GLU A 208 4.31 16.83 -36.81
N LEU A 209 3.22 16.08 -36.92
CA LEU A 209 2.24 15.88 -35.86
C LEU A 209 2.57 14.64 -35.02
N ILE A 210 3.27 13.67 -35.62
CA ILE A 210 3.73 12.45 -34.98
C ILE A 210 5.18 12.16 -35.35
N ASP A 211 5.87 11.41 -34.51
CA ASP A 211 7.21 10.90 -34.75
C ASP A 211 7.22 9.37 -34.71
N GLN A 212 8.02 8.73 -35.56
CA GLN A 212 8.26 7.30 -35.47
C GLN A 212 9.35 7.04 -34.43
N ILE A 213 8.97 6.38 -33.31
CA ILE A 213 9.84 6.16 -32.15
C ILE A 213 10.47 4.77 -32.12
N ALA A 214 9.89 3.79 -32.84
CA ALA A 214 10.47 2.46 -33.02
C ALA A 214 10.25 1.96 -34.44
N PHE A 215 11.23 1.15 -34.94
CA PHE A 215 11.23 0.59 -36.28
C PHE A 215 11.12 -0.94 -36.27
N SER A 216 11.55 -1.60 -35.22
CA SER A 216 11.60 -3.07 -35.10
C SER A 216 11.33 -3.49 -33.64
N PRO A 217 10.61 -4.60 -33.36
CA PRO A 217 10.07 -5.56 -34.32
C PRO A 217 8.82 -5.08 -35.06
N GLN A 218 8.14 -4.07 -34.55
CA GLN A 218 6.98 -3.41 -35.19
C GLN A 218 7.14 -1.89 -35.10
N PRO A 219 6.70 -1.13 -36.11
CA PRO A 219 6.78 0.32 -36.05
C PRO A 219 5.84 0.86 -34.95
N GLU A 220 6.38 1.79 -34.14
CA GLU A 220 5.63 2.50 -33.11
C GLU A 220 5.76 3.99 -33.35
N TYR A 221 4.65 4.71 -33.15
CA TYR A 221 4.56 6.15 -33.33
C TYR A 221 4.12 6.84 -32.05
N ALA A 222 4.51 8.08 -31.86
CA ALA A 222 4.08 8.92 -30.77
C ALA A 222 3.68 10.30 -31.28
N PHE A 223 2.78 10.98 -30.57
CA PHE A 223 2.53 12.39 -30.82
C PHE A 223 3.79 13.21 -30.51
N ARG A 224 4.18 14.11 -31.43
CA ARG A 224 5.36 14.97 -31.25
C ARG A 224 5.25 15.88 -30.02
N HIS A 225 4.03 16.28 -29.68
CA HIS A 225 3.77 17.00 -28.46
C HIS A 225 2.40 16.58 -27.87
N PRO A 226 2.27 16.44 -26.55
CA PRO A 226 1.01 16.02 -25.92
C PRO A 226 -0.18 16.89 -26.24
N LEU A 227 0.04 18.20 -26.46
CA LEU A 227 -1.04 19.11 -26.84
C LEU A 227 -1.65 18.76 -28.22
N ILE A 228 -0.86 18.24 -29.15
CA ILE A 228 -1.36 17.77 -30.45
C ILE A 228 -2.37 16.65 -30.23
N ARG A 229 -2.03 15.68 -29.36
CA ARG A 229 -2.97 14.63 -28.99
C ARG A 229 -4.23 15.19 -28.36
N ALA A 230 -4.10 16.11 -27.42
CA ALA A 230 -5.23 16.69 -26.71
C ALA A 230 -6.17 17.40 -27.68
N VAL A 231 -5.64 18.23 -28.62
CA VAL A 231 -6.43 18.96 -29.64
C VAL A 231 -7.08 17.94 -30.60
N ALA A 232 -6.34 16.94 -31.10
CA ALA A 232 -6.90 15.90 -31.96
C ALA A 232 -8.01 15.10 -31.26
N TYR A 233 -7.89 14.85 -29.98
CA TYR A 233 -8.90 14.17 -29.15
C TYR A 233 -10.14 15.05 -28.95
N GLU A 234 -9.95 16.31 -28.56
CA GLU A 234 -11.05 17.25 -28.24
C GLU A 234 -11.79 17.75 -29.46
N SER A 235 -11.14 17.82 -30.62
CA SER A 235 -11.76 18.24 -31.89
C SER A 235 -12.79 17.28 -32.44
N GLN A 236 -12.78 16.04 -31.95
CA GLN A 236 -13.74 15.01 -32.38
C GLN A 236 -15.10 15.17 -31.71
N LEU A 237 -16.16 14.78 -32.40
CA LEU A 237 -17.48 14.67 -31.80
C LEU A 237 -17.46 13.67 -30.64
N LYS A 238 -18.18 13.97 -29.57
CA LYS A 238 -18.27 13.07 -28.40
C LYS A 238 -18.77 11.68 -28.79
N SER A 239 -19.73 11.60 -29.77
CA SER A 239 -20.24 10.33 -30.28
C SER A 239 -19.17 9.46 -30.94
N ASP A 240 -18.29 10.11 -31.73
CA ASP A 240 -17.27 9.43 -32.52
C ASP A 240 -16.16 8.90 -31.59
N ARG A 241 -15.72 9.71 -30.63
CA ARG A 241 -14.81 9.27 -29.57
C ARG A 241 -15.38 8.10 -28.77
N ALA A 242 -16.63 8.21 -28.37
CA ALA A 242 -17.30 7.13 -27.62
C ALA A 242 -17.35 5.83 -28.42
N GLN A 243 -17.56 5.92 -29.73
CA GLN A 243 -17.56 4.73 -30.60
C GLN A 243 -16.16 4.11 -30.71
N LEU A 244 -15.11 4.92 -30.87
CA LEU A 244 -13.74 4.46 -30.93
C LEU A 244 -13.33 3.78 -29.60
N HIS A 245 -13.65 4.41 -28.47
CA HIS A 245 -13.39 3.81 -27.16
C HIS A 245 -14.12 2.46 -26.97
N ARG A 246 -15.40 2.34 -27.40
CA ARG A 246 -16.12 1.06 -27.34
C ARG A 246 -15.46 -0.02 -28.19
N ARG A 247 -15.03 0.32 -29.42
CA ARG A 247 -14.32 -0.61 -30.30
C ARG A 247 -12.99 -1.08 -29.65
N LEU A 248 -12.22 -0.15 -29.09
CA LEU A 248 -11.01 -0.48 -28.34
C LEU A 248 -11.27 -1.43 -27.18
N ALA A 249 -12.26 -1.14 -26.35
CA ALA A 249 -12.63 -1.97 -25.22
C ALA A 249 -13.02 -3.41 -25.64
N VAL A 250 -13.70 -3.56 -26.79
CA VAL A 250 -14.05 -4.89 -27.34
C VAL A 250 -12.84 -5.61 -27.93
N ALA A 251 -11.89 -4.88 -28.48
CA ALA A 251 -10.72 -5.43 -29.16
C ALA A 251 -9.61 -5.88 -28.21
N ILE A 252 -9.55 -5.31 -27.01
CA ILE A 252 -8.63 -5.74 -25.95
C ILE A 252 -9.05 -7.14 -25.49
N GLU A 253 -8.07 -8.01 -25.26
CA GLU A 253 -8.32 -9.33 -24.73
C GLU A 253 -9.13 -9.26 -23.42
N GLN A 254 -10.28 -9.94 -23.40
CA GLN A 254 -11.29 -9.87 -22.34
C GLN A 254 -10.88 -10.72 -21.13
N ASP A 255 -9.73 -10.43 -20.55
CA ASP A 255 -9.19 -11.07 -19.36
C ASP A 255 -9.11 -10.12 -18.15
N ASP A 256 -8.81 -10.68 -17.00
CA ASP A 256 -8.70 -9.90 -15.75
C ASP A 256 -7.47 -8.98 -15.73
N GLN A 257 -6.42 -9.32 -16.49
CA GLN A 257 -5.20 -8.54 -16.56
C GLN A 257 -5.44 -7.19 -17.25
N ASN A 258 -6.32 -7.16 -18.24
CA ASN A 258 -6.68 -5.99 -19.02
C ASN A 258 -7.91 -5.25 -18.46
N ALA A 259 -8.51 -5.75 -17.40
CA ALA A 259 -9.77 -5.24 -16.87
C ALA A 259 -9.78 -3.74 -16.60
N ALA A 260 -8.68 -3.19 -16.04
CA ALA A 260 -8.56 -1.75 -15.75
C ALA A 260 -8.58 -0.92 -17.05
N LEU A 261 -7.83 -1.35 -18.07
CA LEU A 261 -7.76 -0.64 -19.35
C LEU A 261 -9.11 -0.68 -20.09
N ILE A 262 -9.79 -1.84 -20.06
CA ILE A 262 -11.14 -1.98 -20.62
C ILE A 262 -12.12 -1.04 -19.91
N ALA A 263 -12.05 -0.96 -18.58
CA ALA A 263 -12.89 -0.08 -17.78
C ALA A 263 -12.70 1.39 -18.14
N GLU A 264 -11.45 1.85 -18.28
CA GLU A 264 -11.12 3.23 -18.67
C GLU A 264 -11.72 3.59 -20.05
N HIS A 265 -11.60 2.70 -21.02
CA HIS A 265 -12.19 2.94 -22.34
C HIS A 265 -13.71 2.95 -22.30
N LEU A 266 -14.36 2.10 -21.53
CA LEU A 266 -15.82 2.09 -21.38
C LEU A 266 -16.31 3.34 -20.64
N GLU A 267 -15.59 3.79 -19.62
CA GLU A 267 -15.89 5.05 -18.93
C GLU A 267 -15.78 6.25 -19.87
N ALA A 268 -14.71 6.33 -20.67
CA ALA A 268 -14.53 7.37 -21.68
C ALA A 268 -15.59 7.30 -22.81
N ALA A 269 -16.13 6.13 -23.06
CA ALA A 269 -17.25 5.92 -23.99
C ALA A 269 -18.62 6.32 -23.41
N GLY A 270 -18.68 6.63 -22.09
CA GLY A 270 -19.93 6.91 -21.39
C GLY A 270 -20.77 5.66 -21.09
N ASP A 271 -20.25 4.46 -21.27
CA ASP A 271 -20.87 3.21 -20.84
C ASP A 271 -20.54 2.95 -19.37
N LEU A 272 -21.14 3.76 -18.50
CA LEU A 272 -20.83 3.75 -17.07
C LEU A 272 -21.13 2.42 -16.40
N ARG A 273 -22.15 1.69 -16.86
CA ARG A 273 -22.50 0.40 -16.25
C ARG A 273 -21.43 -0.65 -16.52
N SER A 274 -21.05 -0.81 -17.77
CA SER A 274 -19.99 -1.76 -18.15
C SER A 274 -18.64 -1.32 -17.56
N ALA A 275 -18.35 -0.01 -17.52
CA ALA A 275 -17.14 0.52 -16.86
C ALA A 275 -17.09 0.14 -15.37
N TYR A 276 -18.21 0.28 -14.64
CA TYR A 276 -18.31 -0.16 -13.26
C TYR A 276 -17.97 -1.64 -13.08
N GLU A 277 -18.57 -2.49 -13.89
CA GLU A 277 -18.37 -3.96 -13.81
C GLU A 277 -16.90 -4.32 -14.05
N TRP A 278 -16.25 -3.68 -15.01
CA TRP A 278 -14.84 -3.88 -15.32
C TRP A 278 -13.89 -3.28 -14.26
N HIS A 279 -14.22 -2.12 -13.69
CA HIS A 279 -13.46 -1.57 -12.55
C HIS A 279 -13.55 -2.49 -11.31
N MET A 280 -14.73 -3.05 -11.01
CA MET A 280 -14.89 -4.01 -9.93
C MET A 280 -14.07 -5.28 -10.17
N ARG A 281 -14.05 -5.77 -11.41
CA ARG A 281 -13.26 -6.93 -11.82
C ARG A 281 -11.76 -6.66 -11.74
N ALA A 282 -11.30 -5.48 -12.19
CA ALA A 282 -9.92 -5.03 -12.07
C ALA A 282 -9.45 -4.96 -10.62
N GLY A 283 -10.26 -4.38 -9.74
CA GLY A 283 -9.99 -4.33 -8.32
C GLY A 283 -9.91 -5.72 -7.68
N GLY A 284 -10.85 -6.60 -8.01
CA GLY A 284 -10.83 -7.99 -7.55
C GLY A 284 -9.60 -8.77 -7.99
N TRP A 285 -9.20 -8.62 -9.25
CA TRP A 285 -7.99 -9.27 -9.79
C TRP A 285 -6.72 -8.75 -9.11
N SER A 286 -6.67 -7.45 -8.81
CA SER A 286 -5.53 -6.78 -8.21
C SER A 286 -5.43 -6.98 -6.69
N THR A 287 -6.50 -7.33 -5.99
CA THR A 287 -6.59 -7.38 -4.51
C THR A 287 -5.41 -8.06 -3.82
N ASN A 288 -4.94 -9.18 -4.37
CA ASN A 288 -3.84 -9.97 -3.81
C ASN A 288 -2.56 -9.89 -4.64
N ARG A 289 -2.47 -8.95 -5.59
CA ARG A 289 -1.34 -8.73 -6.49
C ARG A 289 -0.76 -7.33 -6.33
N ASP A 290 -1.64 -6.33 -6.33
CA ASP A 290 -1.31 -4.92 -6.18
C ASP A 290 -2.48 -4.21 -5.49
N ASN A 291 -2.40 -4.10 -4.15
CA ASN A 291 -3.47 -3.49 -3.37
C ASN A 291 -3.69 -2.01 -3.71
N ALA A 292 -2.66 -1.29 -4.17
CA ALA A 292 -2.81 0.09 -4.61
C ALA A 292 -3.64 0.19 -5.89
N ALA A 293 -3.35 -0.66 -6.88
CA ALA A 293 -4.14 -0.76 -8.10
C ALA A 293 -5.59 -1.21 -7.82
N ALA A 294 -5.78 -2.14 -6.87
CA ALA A 294 -7.11 -2.56 -6.44
C ALA A 294 -7.92 -1.38 -5.88
N GLN A 295 -7.32 -0.57 -5.00
CA GLN A 295 -7.97 0.60 -4.42
C GLN A 295 -8.31 1.65 -5.47
N VAL A 296 -7.42 1.92 -6.42
CA VAL A 296 -7.69 2.83 -7.55
C VAL A 296 -8.90 2.35 -8.36
N SER A 297 -8.94 1.07 -8.68
CA SER A 297 -10.04 0.50 -9.46
C SER A 297 -11.37 0.56 -8.70
N TRP A 298 -11.40 0.24 -7.40
CA TRP A 298 -12.63 0.35 -6.60
C TRP A 298 -13.06 1.81 -6.37
N GLU A 299 -12.10 2.74 -6.24
CA GLU A 299 -12.43 4.16 -6.13
C GLU A 299 -13.05 4.68 -7.43
N ARG A 300 -12.56 4.24 -8.60
CA ARG A 300 -13.18 4.55 -9.89
C ARG A 300 -14.57 3.91 -10.00
N ALA A 301 -14.72 2.63 -9.59
CA ALA A 301 -16.03 1.99 -9.53
C ALA A 301 -17.03 2.76 -8.66
N ARG A 302 -16.58 3.27 -7.51
CA ARG A 302 -17.38 4.12 -6.62
C ARG A 302 -17.84 5.39 -7.33
N GLN A 303 -16.92 6.12 -7.95
CA GLN A 303 -17.22 7.37 -8.68
C GLN A 303 -18.21 7.12 -9.83
N VAL A 304 -18.00 6.05 -10.58
CA VAL A 304 -18.90 5.66 -11.68
C VAL A 304 -20.28 5.28 -11.15
N ALA A 305 -20.36 4.52 -10.03
CA ALA A 305 -21.65 4.16 -9.42
C ALA A 305 -22.41 5.38 -8.89
N ASP A 306 -21.70 6.37 -8.34
CA ASP A 306 -22.29 7.62 -7.87
C ASP A 306 -22.77 8.52 -9.03
N ALA A 307 -22.14 8.42 -10.21
CA ALA A 307 -22.52 9.15 -11.44
C ALA A 307 -23.67 8.52 -12.21
N LEU A 308 -24.09 7.29 -11.87
CA LEU A 308 -25.23 6.64 -12.51
C LEU A 308 -26.53 7.36 -12.16
N PRO A 309 -27.51 7.44 -13.10
CA PRO A 309 -28.83 7.98 -12.81
C PRO A 309 -29.51 7.28 -11.62
N PRO A 310 -30.26 8.02 -10.76
CA PRO A 310 -30.90 7.43 -9.59
C PRO A 310 -31.85 6.29 -9.88
N ASP A 311 -32.46 6.26 -11.05
CA ASP A 311 -33.39 5.23 -11.49
C ASP A 311 -32.68 4.01 -12.14
N SER A 312 -31.33 3.97 -12.10
CA SER A 312 -30.57 2.86 -12.66
C SER A 312 -30.84 1.58 -11.88
N PRO A 313 -31.08 0.42 -12.56
CA PRO A 313 -31.27 -0.84 -11.85
C PRO A 313 -30.08 -1.19 -10.96
N ASN A 314 -30.33 -1.55 -9.70
CA ASN A 314 -29.33 -1.93 -8.70
C ASN A 314 -28.33 -0.81 -8.34
N GLN A 315 -28.63 0.46 -8.59
CA GLN A 315 -27.69 1.56 -8.32
C GLN A 315 -27.23 1.58 -6.85
N LEU A 316 -28.14 1.35 -5.90
CA LEU A 316 -27.79 1.34 -4.48
C LEU A 316 -26.77 0.23 -4.15
N SER A 317 -26.98 -1.00 -4.66
CA SER A 317 -26.00 -2.09 -4.51
C SER A 317 -24.67 -1.80 -5.20
N MET A 318 -24.70 -1.14 -6.37
CA MET A 318 -23.48 -0.70 -7.07
C MET A 318 -22.71 0.37 -6.29
N ARG A 319 -23.37 1.22 -5.53
CA ARG A 319 -22.73 2.21 -4.64
C ARG A 319 -22.15 1.56 -3.37
N ILE A 320 -22.78 0.51 -2.84
CA ILE A 320 -22.35 -0.21 -1.64
C ILE A 320 -21.10 -1.05 -1.92
N ALA A 321 -21.09 -1.87 -2.98
CA ALA A 321 -20.05 -2.87 -3.18
C ALA A 321 -18.61 -2.31 -3.23
N PRO A 322 -18.27 -1.27 -4.00
CA PRO A 322 -16.92 -0.72 -3.99
C PRO A 322 -16.54 -0.10 -2.64
N ARG A 323 -17.48 0.56 -1.95
CA ARG A 323 -17.25 1.11 -0.61
C ARG A 323 -16.96 0.03 0.42
N THR A 324 -17.65 -1.11 0.34
CA THR A 324 -17.40 -2.28 1.19
C THR A 324 -15.98 -2.79 1.00
N LEU A 325 -15.51 -2.93 -0.25
CA LEU A 325 -14.16 -3.40 -0.55
C LEU A 325 -13.09 -2.37 -0.15
N LEU A 326 -13.33 -1.08 -0.35
CA LEU A 326 -12.45 0.00 0.09
C LEU A 326 -12.32 0.01 1.62
N CYS A 327 -13.42 -0.10 2.36
CA CYS A 327 -13.39 -0.15 3.83
C CYS A 327 -12.71 -1.42 4.34
N SER A 328 -13.07 -2.60 3.81
CA SER A 328 -12.54 -3.88 4.29
C SER A 328 -11.03 -4.07 4.03
N ASN A 329 -10.46 -3.37 3.06
CA ASN A 329 -9.03 -3.43 2.73
C ASN A 329 -8.23 -2.21 3.20
N ALA A 330 -8.86 -1.23 3.85
CA ALA A 330 -8.21 0.01 4.27
C ALA A 330 -7.08 -0.21 5.29
N PHE A 331 -7.16 -1.27 6.11
CA PHE A 331 -6.13 -1.59 7.11
C PHE A 331 -4.76 -1.97 6.51
N ARG A 332 -4.69 -2.24 5.21
CA ARG A 332 -3.44 -2.61 4.53
C ARG A 332 -2.51 -1.41 4.31
N ARG A 333 -3.04 -0.18 4.40
CA ARG A 333 -2.32 1.10 4.35
C ARG A 333 -2.99 2.12 5.24
N PHE A 334 -2.23 3.15 5.68
CA PHE A 334 -2.81 4.26 6.43
C PHE A 334 -3.77 5.08 5.55
N HIS A 335 -5.03 5.21 6.01
CA HIS A 335 -6.06 6.05 5.39
C HIS A 335 -6.67 6.99 6.45
N PRO A 336 -6.38 8.30 6.38
CA PRO A 336 -6.87 9.26 7.38
C PRO A 336 -8.41 9.37 7.43
N ASP A 337 -9.09 9.06 6.33
CA ASP A 337 -10.52 9.29 6.14
C ASP A 337 -11.38 8.00 6.30
N LEU A 338 -10.83 6.92 6.86
CA LEU A 338 -11.55 5.64 6.90
C LEU A 338 -12.85 5.72 7.69
N SER A 339 -12.87 6.44 8.80
CA SER A 339 -14.10 6.60 9.61
C SER A 339 -15.23 7.26 8.81
N THR A 340 -14.94 8.31 8.06
CA THR A 340 -15.91 9.00 7.19
C THR A 340 -16.40 8.07 6.07
N ARG A 341 -15.49 7.34 5.44
CA ARG A 341 -15.86 6.35 4.39
C ARG A 341 -16.73 5.22 4.94
N PHE A 342 -16.45 4.79 6.16
CA PHE A 342 -17.29 3.78 6.81
C PHE A 342 -18.67 4.32 7.19
N ASP A 343 -18.79 5.58 7.63
CA ASP A 343 -20.08 6.20 7.93
C ASP A 343 -20.96 6.29 6.68
N GLU A 344 -20.39 6.69 5.51
CA GLU A 344 -21.07 6.65 4.22
C GLU A 344 -21.55 5.23 3.85
N LEU A 345 -20.70 4.22 4.03
CA LEU A 345 -21.06 2.82 3.78
C LEU A 345 -22.22 2.39 4.69
N ARG A 346 -22.14 2.72 5.97
CA ARG A 346 -23.18 2.38 6.97
C ARG A 346 -24.53 2.96 6.60
N GLU A 347 -24.59 4.23 6.20
CA GLU A 347 -25.83 4.88 5.76
C GLU A 347 -26.46 4.16 4.57
N LEU A 348 -25.66 3.86 3.53
CA LEU A 348 -26.15 3.15 2.34
C LEU A 348 -26.60 1.72 2.67
N CYS A 349 -25.87 1.01 3.52
CA CYS A 349 -26.23 -0.34 3.95
C CYS A 349 -27.54 -0.34 4.79
N MET A 350 -27.74 0.68 5.63
CA MET A 350 -28.99 0.83 6.39
C MET A 350 -30.18 1.11 5.44
N GLU A 351 -30.01 1.95 4.44
CA GLU A 351 -31.01 2.23 3.41
C GLU A 351 -31.38 0.96 2.63
N ALA A 352 -30.37 0.16 2.26
CA ALA A 352 -30.57 -1.08 1.48
C ALA A 352 -31.00 -2.28 2.35
N GLY A 353 -30.86 -2.24 3.66
CA GLY A 353 -30.97 -3.41 4.53
C GLY A 353 -29.82 -4.42 4.35
N ASP A 354 -28.66 -3.99 3.79
CA ASP A 354 -27.52 -4.86 3.48
C ASP A 354 -26.59 -5.04 4.68
N LYS A 355 -26.98 -5.97 5.55
CA LYS A 355 -26.20 -6.31 6.75
C LYS A 355 -24.87 -7.00 6.42
N ALA A 356 -24.80 -7.74 5.29
CA ALA A 356 -23.59 -8.47 4.91
C ALA A 356 -22.46 -7.52 4.52
N SER A 357 -22.72 -6.56 3.63
CA SER A 357 -21.75 -5.54 3.23
C SER A 357 -21.31 -4.69 4.41
N LEU A 358 -22.23 -4.34 5.32
CA LEU A 358 -21.90 -3.63 6.55
C LEU A 358 -20.93 -4.43 7.42
N ALA A 359 -21.19 -5.71 7.67
CA ALA A 359 -20.31 -6.58 8.47
C ALA A 359 -18.91 -6.73 7.85
N ILE A 360 -18.81 -6.81 6.51
CA ILE A 360 -17.53 -6.86 5.79
C ILE A 360 -16.76 -5.53 5.97
N GLY A 361 -17.42 -4.40 5.81
CA GLY A 361 -16.81 -3.08 6.03
C GLY A 361 -16.32 -2.88 7.47
N MET A 362 -17.10 -3.36 8.46
CA MET A 362 -16.70 -3.34 9.88
C MET A 362 -15.41 -4.09 10.15
N ALA A 363 -15.10 -5.18 9.43
CA ALA A 363 -13.86 -5.91 9.61
C ALA A 363 -12.61 -5.03 9.34
N GLY A 364 -12.67 -4.19 8.32
CA GLY A 364 -11.59 -3.23 8.04
C GLY A 364 -11.44 -2.18 9.14
N LEU A 365 -12.56 -1.67 9.65
CA LEU A 365 -12.57 -0.70 10.76
C LEU A 365 -12.01 -1.32 12.06
N VAL A 366 -12.37 -2.56 12.37
CA VAL A 366 -11.80 -3.31 13.51
C VAL A 366 -10.28 -3.40 13.39
N MET A 367 -9.77 -3.79 12.23
CA MET A 367 -8.33 -3.90 11.98
C MET A 367 -7.62 -2.54 12.04
N GLU A 368 -8.24 -1.49 11.54
CA GLU A 368 -7.70 -0.13 11.63
C GLU A 368 -7.59 0.32 13.10
N HIS A 369 -8.63 0.09 13.90
CA HIS A 369 -8.56 0.37 15.34
C HIS A 369 -7.45 -0.42 16.04
N VAL A 370 -7.27 -1.71 15.70
CA VAL A 370 -6.18 -2.53 16.22
C VAL A 370 -4.82 -1.90 15.88
N LEU A 371 -4.57 -1.59 14.61
CA LEU A 371 -3.26 -1.08 14.15
C LEU A 371 -2.90 0.30 14.73
N HIS A 372 -3.91 1.08 15.17
CA HIS A 372 -3.71 2.38 15.81
C HIS A 372 -3.76 2.33 17.34
N GLY A 373 -3.74 1.14 17.96
CA GLY A 373 -3.74 1.00 19.42
C GLY A 373 -5.09 1.29 20.11
N ARG A 374 -6.19 1.43 19.35
CA ARG A 374 -7.54 1.64 19.89
C ARG A 374 -8.22 0.30 20.18
N ILE A 375 -7.62 -0.50 21.08
CA ILE A 375 -8.01 -1.89 21.29
C ILE A 375 -9.39 -2.01 21.97
N PHE A 376 -9.76 -1.09 22.86
CA PHE A 376 -11.10 -1.07 23.46
C PHE A 376 -12.20 -0.89 22.40
N GLU A 377 -12.00 0.06 21.47
CA GLU A 377 -12.90 0.31 20.36
C GLU A 377 -12.93 -0.88 19.40
N ALA A 378 -11.77 -1.45 19.10
CA ALA A 378 -11.66 -2.63 18.24
C ALA A 378 -12.42 -3.82 18.82
N SER A 379 -12.24 -4.12 20.11
CA SER A 379 -12.95 -5.23 20.80
C SER A 379 -14.46 -5.03 20.82
N ARG A 380 -14.94 -3.81 21.14
CA ARG A 380 -16.37 -3.49 21.11
C ARG A 380 -16.93 -3.66 19.71
N GLN A 381 -16.25 -3.10 18.69
CA GLN A 381 -16.68 -3.16 17.31
C GLN A 381 -16.69 -4.61 16.78
N ALA A 382 -15.71 -5.42 17.18
CA ALA A 382 -15.66 -6.86 16.85
C ALA A 382 -16.88 -7.61 17.42
N SER A 383 -17.30 -7.30 18.64
CA SER A 383 -18.51 -7.90 19.23
C SER A 383 -19.79 -7.50 18.49
N GLU A 384 -19.92 -6.22 18.13
CA GLU A 384 -21.04 -5.72 17.31
C GLU A 384 -21.07 -6.37 15.93
N GLN A 385 -19.90 -6.49 15.28
CA GLN A 385 -19.74 -7.17 14.00
C GLN A 385 -20.20 -8.62 14.06
N MET A 386 -19.72 -9.39 15.03
CA MET A 386 -20.06 -10.81 15.13
C MET A 386 -21.54 -11.03 15.47
N ALA A 387 -22.15 -10.17 16.29
CA ALA A 387 -23.59 -10.19 16.54
C ALA A 387 -24.41 -9.92 15.26
N LEU A 388 -23.93 -8.99 14.42
CA LEU A 388 -24.54 -8.72 13.11
C LEU A 388 -24.42 -9.93 12.18
N VAL A 389 -23.24 -10.55 12.10
CA VAL A 389 -22.97 -11.77 11.30
C VAL A 389 -23.86 -12.93 11.72
N GLU A 390 -23.98 -13.18 13.03
CA GLU A 390 -24.88 -14.20 13.59
C GLU A 390 -26.36 -13.92 13.18
N SER A 391 -26.76 -12.64 13.10
CA SER A 391 -28.11 -12.27 12.65
C SER A 391 -28.38 -12.52 11.16
N VAL A 392 -27.31 -12.54 10.34
CA VAL A 392 -27.40 -12.83 8.89
C VAL A 392 -27.43 -14.33 8.65
N GLY A 393 -26.66 -15.11 9.40
CA GLY A 393 -26.60 -16.57 9.31
C GLY A 393 -25.92 -17.10 8.03
N ASP A 394 -25.11 -16.28 7.36
CA ASP A 394 -24.36 -16.67 6.16
C ASP A 394 -23.00 -17.27 6.54
N THR A 395 -22.76 -18.51 6.09
CA THR A 395 -21.53 -19.26 6.39
C THR A 395 -20.28 -18.58 5.82
N THR A 396 -20.35 -18.14 4.58
CA THR A 396 -19.22 -17.52 3.88
C THR A 396 -18.83 -16.19 4.53
N LEU A 397 -19.83 -15.39 4.90
CA LEU A 397 -19.62 -14.16 5.64
C LEU A 397 -18.98 -14.43 7.01
N THR A 398 -19.50 -15.40 7.77
CA THR A 398 -18.97 -15.76 9.08
C THR A 398 -17.49 -16.16 8.97
N LEU A 399 -17.15 -17.06 8.07
CA LEU A 399 -15.76 -17.50 7.84
C LEU A 399 -14.86 -16.32 7.45
N GLY A 400 -15.31 -15.46 6.55
CA GLY A 400 -14.50 -14.39 5.99
C GLY A 400 -14.13 -13.28 6.99
N VAL A 401 -14.98 -12.97 7.97
CA VAL A 401 -14.76 -11.84 8.89
C VAL A 401 -14.29 -12.25 10.29
N THR A 402 -14.45 -13.52 10.68
CA THR A 402 -14.08 -14.03 12.02
C THR A 402 -12.62 -13.72 12.37
N GLY A 403 -11.70 -13.80 11.40
CA GLY A 403 -10.28 -13.53 11.62
C GLY A 403 -10.01 -12.13 12.16
N ALA A 404 -10.59 -11.09 11.58
CA ALA A 404 -10.41 -9.71 12.02
C ALA A 404 -10.96 -9.48 13.43
N ALA A 405 -12.15 -10.01 13.72
CA ALA A 405 -12.76 -9.94 15.05
C ALA A 405 -11.89 -10.64 16.11
N CYS A 406 -11.35 -11.81 15.80
CA CYS A 406 -10.45 -12.53 16.70
C CYS A 406 -9.15 -11.78 17.00
N VAL A 407 -8.56 -11.07 16.03
CA VAL A 407 -7.35 -10.26 16.28
C VAL A 407 -7.60 -9.21 17.37
N ALA A 408 -8.72 -8.50 17.31
CA ALA A 408 -9.08 -7.53 18.34
C ALA A 408 -9.23 -8.20 19.72
N LYS A 409 -9.93 -9.33 19.79
CA LYS A 409 -10.16 -10.10 21.04
C LYS A 409 -8.89 -10.71 21.59
N LEU A 410 -7.96 -11.14 20.73
CA LEU A 410 -6.65 -11.63 21.16
C LEU A 410 -5.85 -10.51 21.86
N GLN A 411 -5.88 -9.27 21.35
CA GLN A 411 -5.15 -8.16 21.97
C GLN A 411 -5.81 -7.65 23.26
N SER A 412 -7.14 -7.63 23.32
CA SER A 412 -7.88 -7.28 24.55
C SER A 412 -7.90 -8.40 25.61
N ALA A 413 -7.29 -9.56 25.28
CA ALA A 413 -7.25 -10.74 26.17
C ALA A 413 -8.62 -11.42 26.42
N GLU A 414 -9.58 -11.24 25.54
CA GLU A 414 -10.91 -11.84 25.63
C GLU A 414 -10.96 -13.23 24.97
N MET A 415 -10.17 -14.18 25.51
CA MET A 415 -9.93 -15.50 24.91
C MET A 415 -11.18 -16.38 24.81
N ALA A 416 -12.18 -16.17 25.64
CA ALA A 416 -13.43 -16.93 25.57
C ALA A 416 -14.20 -16.64 24.26
N ASP A 417 -14.21 -15.39 23.79
CA ASP A 417 -14.81 -15.03 22.52
C ASP A 417 -14.02 -15.60 21.34
N VAL A 418 -12.69 -15.57 21.43
CA VAL A 418 -11.83 -16.19 20.40
C VAL A 418 -12.14 -17.68 20.27
N LEU A 419 -12.22 -18.42 21.39
CA LEU A 419 -12.54 -19.84 21.38
C LEU A 419 -13.91 -20.11 20.76
N ARG A 420 -14.93 -19.32 21.16
CA ARG A 420 -16.29 -19.47 20.65
C ARG A 420 -16.36 -19.26 19.14
N TRP A 421 -15.82 -18.13 18.65
CA TRP A 421 -15.90 -17.76 17.23
C TRP A 421 -15.05 -18.65 16.33
N THR A 422 -13.83 -19.03 16.79
CA THR A 422 -12.98 -19.95 16.03
C THR A 422 -13.55 -21.37 15.97
N GLN A 423 -14.22 -21.84 17.04
CA GLN A 423 -14.88 -23.14 17.02
C GLN A 423 -16.00 -23.17 15.96
N VAL A 424 -16.86 -22.13 15.92
CA VAL A 424 -17.89 -21.98 14.88
C VAL A 424 -17.28 -21.94 13.46
N ALA A 425 -16.21 -21.15 13.28
CA ALA A 425 -15.55 -21.05 11.98
C ALA A 425 -14.94 -22.38 11.52
N ILE A 426 -14.34 -23.16 12.42
CA ILE A 426 -13.76 -24.47 12.08
C ILE A 426 -14.86 -25.47 11.69
N GLU A 427 -15.98 -25.46 12.40
CA GLU A 427 -17.14 -26.31 12.09
C GLU A 427 -17.75 -25.95 10.72
N LEU A 428 -17.91 -24.65 10.43
CA LEU A 428 -18.45 -24.16 9.17
C LEU A 428 -17.51 -24.38 7.97
N ALA A 429 -16.20 -24.38 8.18
CA ALA A 429 -15.21 -24.62 7.13
C ALA A 429 -15.26 -26.05 6.59
N ASP A 430 -15.74 -27.03 7.40
CA ASP A 430 -15.88 -28.46 7.05
C ASP A 430 -14.64 -29.03 6.33
N GLY A 431 -13.45 -28.64 6.78
CA GLY A 431 -12.16 -29.08 6.22
C GLY A 431 -11.73 -28.34 4.94
N ASP A 432 -12.53 -27.46 4.35
CA ASP A 432 -12.12 -26.66 3.19
C ASP A 432 -11.22 -25.48 3.60
N ALA A 433 -9.95 -25.58 3.23
CA ALA A 433 -8.93 -24.59 3.56
C ALA A 433 -9.13 -23.22 2.89
N LEU A 434 -9.86 -23.16 1.80
CA LEU A 434 -9.99 -21.98 0.93
C LEU A 434 -11.41 -21.40 0.91
N ASN A 435 -12.35 -22.00 1.61
CA ASN A 435 -13.71 -21.48 1.71
C ASN A 435 -13.70 -20.06 2.31
N ALA A 436 -14.43 -19.14 1.71
CA ALA A 436 -14.54 -17.73 2.13
C ALA A 436 -13.21 -16.93 2.15
N ASN A 437 -12.34 -17.18 1.19
CA ASN A 437 -11.01 -16.57 1.06
C ASN A 437 -11.05 -15.10 0.52
N PHE A 438 -11.63 -14.15 1.23
CA PHE A 438 -11.68 -12.77 0.77
C PHE A 438 -10.89 -11.76 1.63
N MET A 439 -10.55 -12.07 2.88
CA MET A 439 -9.69 -11.21 3.72
C MET A 439 -8.33 -11.86 4.05
N LEU A 440 -8.37 -13.08 4.59
CA LEU A 440 -7.20 -13.87 4.97
C LEU A 440 -7.24 -15.19 4.20
N ARG A 441 -6.17 -15.51 3.48
CA ARG A 441 -6.15 -16.57 2.45
C ARG A 441 -6.65 -17.96 2.87
N SER A 442 -6.52 -18.34 4.14
CA SER A 442 -7.14 -19.56 4.68
C SER A 442 -7.84 -19.26 6.00
N PRO A 443 -9.15 -19.04 6.00
CA PRO A 443 -9.93 -18.85 7.22
C PRO A 443 -9.79 -20.02 8.18
N LEU A 444 -9.73 -21.26 7.70
CA LEU A 444 -9.57 -22.46 8.52
C LEU A 444 -8.20 -22.49 9.23
N ALA A 445 -7.09 -22.25 8.52
CA ALA A 445 -5.78 -22.19 9.16
C ALA A 445 -5.71 -21.06 10.19
N THR A 446 -6.30 -19.90 9.90
CA THR A 446 -6.39 -18.75 10.79
C THR A 446 -7.21 -19.09 12.05
N ALA A 447 -8.36 -19.71 11.90
CA ALA A 447 -9.21 -20.12 13.02
C ALA A 447 -8.51 -21.15 13.92
N LEU A 448 -7.82 -22.12 13.33
CA LEU A 448 -7.06 -23.13 14.08
C LEU A 448 -5.90 -22.51 14.87
N VAL A 449 -5.08 -21.66 14.26
CA VAL A 449 -3.94 -21.04 14.98
C VAL A 449 -4.42 -20.11 16.08
N PHE A 450 -5.52 -19.36 15.87
CA PHE A 450 -6.10 -18.50 16.93
C PHE A 450 -6.73 -19.32 18.06
N ARG A 451 -7.40 -20.43 17.73
CA ARG A 451 -7.92 -21.34 18.75
C ARG A 451 -6.77 -21.96 19.58
N GLY A 452 -5.71 -22.40 18.90
CA GLY A 452 -4.52 -22.92 19.57
C GLY A 452 -3.86 -21.88 20.47
N PHE A 453 -3.74 -20.63 20.00
CA PHE A 453 -3.19 -19.53 20.79
C PHE A 453 -4.07 -19.22 22.03
N ALA A 454 -5.38 -19.14 21.86
CA ALA A 454 -6.30 -18.92 22.98
C ALA A 454 -6.28 -20.09 23.99
N ARG A 455 -6.28 -21.34 23.50
CA ARG A 455 -6.14 -22.53 24.36
C ARG A 455 -4.85 -22.49 25.18
N CYS A 456 -3.72 -22.16 24.57
CA CYS A 456 -2.47 -22.09 25.32
C CYS A 456 -2.49 -20.97 26.36
N CYS A 457 -3.01 -19.78 26.06
CA CYS A 457 -3.15 -18.70 27.03
C CYS A 457 -4.03 -19.10 28.24
N MET A 458 -5.06 -19.94 28.02
CA MET A 458 -5.96 -20.45 29.05
C MET A 458 -5.49 -21.77 29.71
N GLY A 459 -4.36 -22.34 29.28
CA GLY A 459 -3.86 -23.61 29.78
C GLY A 459 -4.73 -24.82 29.41
N ARG A 460 -5.46 -24.75 28.30
CA ARG A 460 -6.34 -25.82 27.82
C ARG A 460 -5.60 -26.75 26.85
N ASP A 461 -5.88 -28.02 26.92
CA ASP A 461 -5.31 -29.05 26.05
C ASP A 461 -5.68 -28.85 24.57
N GLY A 462 -4.91 -29.48 23.67
CA GLY A 462 -5.17 -29.47 22.21
C GLY A 462 -4.61 -28.25 21.46
N TRP A 463 -3.88 -27.35 22.13
CA TRP A 463 -3.31 -26.19 21.48
C TRP A 463 -2.18 -26.52 20.50
N ARG A 464 -1.38 -27.57 20.78
CA ARG A 464 -0.30 -28.01 19.89
C ARG A 464 -0.86 -28.62 18.62
N GLU A 465 -1.87 -29.49 18.75
CA GLU A 465 -2.59 -30.10 17.64
C GLU A 465 -3.26 -29.06 16.73
N ASP A 466 -3.86 -28.01 17.30
CA ASP A 466 -4.42 -26.91 16.55
C ASP A 466 -3.35 -26.16 15.76
N MET A 467 -2.22 -25.83 16.38
CA MET A 467 -1.11 -25.12 15.71
C MET A 467 -0.46 -25.95 14.62
N ASP A 468 -0.25 -27.24 14.84
CA ASP A 468 0.35 -28.16 13.86
C ASP A 468 -0.61 -28.42 12.69
N SER A 469 -1.91 -28.52 12.93
CA SER A 469 -2.93 -28.61 11.91
C SER A 469 -3.00 -27.33 11.09
N ALA A 470 -2.97 -26.16 11.74
CA ALA A 470 -2.91 -24.87 11.06
C ALA A 470 -1.69 -24.75 10.15
N MET A 471 -0.50 -25.17 10.62
CA MET A 471 0.74 -25.17 9.84
C MET A 471 0.64 -26.09 8.61
N ALA A 472 0.07 -27.29 8.76
CA ALA A 472 -0.11 -28.22 7.65
C ALA A 472 -1.02 -27.64 6.55
N ILE A 473 -2.14 -27.04 6.93
CA ILE A 473 -3.07 -26.39 6.01
C ILE A 473 -2.43 -25.15 5.38
N ALA A 474 -1.77 -24.30 6.16
CA ALA A 474 -1.18 -23.07 5.69
C ALA A 474 -0.11 -23.26 4.60
N ARG A 475 0.67 -24.37 4.70
CA ARG A 475 1.67 -24.74 3.67
C ARG A 475 1.04 -24.98 2.29
N THR A 476 -0.18 -25.44 2.22
CA THR A 476 -0.91 -25.67 0.95
C THR A 476 -1.75 -24.47 0.51
N ALA A 477 -2.15 -23.63 1.48
CA ALA A 477 -2.99 -22.45 1.21
C ALA A 477 -2.22 -21.24 0.63
N GLY A 478 -0.89 -21.26 0.74
CA GLY A 478 -0.02 -20.25 0.14
C GLY A 478 0.83 -19.45 1.13
N PRO A 479 1.77 -18.64 0.59
CA PRO A 479 2.83 -18.00 1.38
C PRO A 479 2.32 -17.10 2.51
N LEU A 480 1.28 -16.32 2.28
CA LEU A 480 0.74 -15.40 3.27
C LEU A 480 0.10 -16.15 4.46
N SER A 481 -0.71 -17.16 4.19
CA SER A 481 -1.32 -18.01 5.24
C SER A 481 -0.23 -18.67 6.10
N LEU A 482 0.84 -19.16 5.46
CA LEU A 482 1.96 -19.77 6.16
C LEU A 482 2.67 -18.74 7.05
N ALA A 483 2.96 -17.56 6.51
CA ALA A 483 3.62 -16.49 7.27
C ALA A 483 2.83 -16.06 8.50
N MET A 484 1.51 -15.88 8.36
CA MET A 484 0.64 -15.51 9.49
C MET A 484 0.54 -16.64 10.52
N THR A 485 0.44 -17.90 10.09
CA THR A 485 0.39 -19.06 11.01
C THR A 485 1.69 -19.20 11.80
N ILE A 486 2.84 -19.05 11.16
CA ILE A 486 4.17 -19.04 11.80
C ILE A 486 4.26 -17.93 12.84
N ASN A 487 3.80 -16.70 12.49
CA ASN A 487 3.78 -15.59 13.43
C ASN A 487 3.04 -15.94 14.73
N TYR A 488 1.80 -16.39 14.66
CA TYR A 488 1.01 -16.67 15.86
C TYR A 488 1.52 -17.88 16.64
N LYS A 489 2.07 -18.90 15.97
CA LYS A 489 2.74 -20.04 16.64
C LYS A 489 3.90 -19.54 17.51
N TYR A 490 4.81 -18.77 16.94
CA TYR A 490 6.04 -18.35 17.62
C TYR A 490 5.88 -17.07 18.47
N ALA A 491 4.80 -16.29 18.32
CA ALA A 491 4.44 -15.26 19.28
C ALA A 491 4.27 -15.84 20.72
N THR A 492 4.01 -17.12 20.88
CA THR A 492 3.93 -17.82 22.17
C THR A 492 5.29 -17.90 22.89
N ILE A 493 6.42 -17.68 22.22
CA ILE A 493 7.76 -17.59 22.84
C ILE A 493 7.80 -16.46 23.87
N THR A 494 7.20 -15.31 23.54
CA THR A 494 7.17 -14.15 24.44
C THR A 494 6.43 -14.43 25.75
N ARG A 495 5.56 -15.44 25.74
CA ARG A 495 4.76 -15.90 26.87
C ARG A 495 5.37 -17.10 27.58
N GLY A 496 6.59 -17.52 27.22
CA GLY A 496 7.25 -18.67 27.80
C GLY A 496 6.59 -20.02 27.50
N VAL A 497 5.73 -20.10 26.49
CA VAL A 497 5.07 -21.36 26.09
C VAL A 497 6.04 -22.22 25.28
N LEU A 498 6.61 -21.66 24.21
CA LEU A 498 7.64 -22.29 23.40
C LEU A 498 9.02 -21.68 23.69
N MET A 499 10.07 -22.40 23.30
CA MET A 499 11.46 -21.93 23.34
C MET A 499 11.84 -21.25 22.02
N ALA A 500 12.77 -20.30 22.08
CA ALA A 500 13.39 -19.70 20.91
C ALA A 500 14.57 -20.59 20.44
N ASP A 501 14.27 -21.81 20.02
CA ASP A 501 15.27 -22.77 19.53
C ASP A 501 15.67 -22.50 18.06
N ASP A 502 16.58 -23.31 17.52
CA ASP A 502 17.06 -23.15 16.14
C ASP A 502 15.95 -23.41 15.11
N ALA A 503 15.01 -24.31 15.42
CA ALA A 503 13.88 -24.58 14.53
C ALA A 503 12.95 -23.38 14.44
N ALA A 504 12.62 -22.74 15.56
CA ALA A 504 11.80 -21.53 15.61
C ALA A 504 12.44 -20.37 14.81
N VAL A 505 13.75 -20.16 14.98
CA VAL A 505 14.47 -19.10 14.25
C VAL A 505 14.52 -19.39 12.74
N THR A 506 14.71 -20.67 12.36
CA THR A 506 14.71 -21.08 10.96
C THR A 506 13.35 -20.83 10.31
N ASP A 507 12.27 -21.32 10.92
CA ASP A 507 10.90 -21.12 10.42
C ASP A 507 10.54 -19.62 10.31
N LEU A 508 10.88 -18.81 11.32
CA LEU A 508 10.63 -17.38 11.32
C LEU A 508 11.45 -16.64 10.24
N THR A 509 12.72 -17.03 10.05
CA THR A 509 13.58 -16.43 9.02
C THR A 509 13.03 -16.74 7.61
N GLU A 510 12.62 -18.00 7.38
CA GLU A 510 11.97 -18.38 6.13
C GLU A 510 10.67 -17.60 5.91
N ALA A 511 9.85 -17.43 6.94
CA ALA A 511 8.60 -16.68 6.87
C ALA A 511 8.85 -15.20 6.55
N VAL A 512 9.87 -14.56 7.15
CA VAL A 512 10.27 -13.18 6.80
C VAL A 512 10.66 -13.09 5.33
N GLN A 513 11.49 -14.03 4.82
CA GLN A 513 11.85 -14.05 3.40
C GLN A 513 10.65 -14.25 2.47
N ILE A 514 9.64 -15.02 2.89
CA ILE A 514 8.38 -15.17 2.16
C ILE A 514 7.61 -13.86 2.15
N ALA A 515 7.48 -13.19 3.31
CA ALA A 515 6.78 -11.91 3.43
C ALA A 515 7.47 -10.79 2.63
N GLU A 516 8.80 -10.76 2.57
CA GLU A 516 9.57 -9.83 1.74
C GLU A 516 9.32 -10.02 0.22
N ARG A 517 8.88 -11.19 -0.18
CA ARG A 517 8.49 -11.48 -1.58
C ARG A 517 7.02 -11.15 -1.85
N CYS A 518 6.22 -11.01 -0.82
CA CYS A 518 4.81 -10.60 -0.90
C CYS A 518 4.72 -9.11 -0.67
N SER A 519 3.80 -8.41 -1.34
CA SER A 519 3.66 -6.95 -1.27
C SER A 519 2.85 -6.45 -0.08
N GLU A 520 2.68 -7.27 0.95
CA GLU A 520 1.85 -6.93 2.09
C GLU A 520 2.72 -6.55 3.28
N ASP A 521 2.57 -5.30 3.76
CA ASP A 521 3.39 -4.77 4.84
C ASP A 521 3.07 -5.43 6.20
N LEU A 522 1.80 -5.77 6.45
CA LEU A 522 1.37 -6.34 7.73
C LEU A 522 2.08 -7.66 8.09
N PRO A 523 2.14 -8.69 7.20
CA PRO A 523 2.89 -9.91 7.49
C PRO A 523 4.37 -9.65 7.77
N LEU A 524 5.00 -8.75 7.01
CA LEU A 524 6.41 -8.42 7.19
C LEU A 524 6.67 -7.77 8.55
N VAL A 525 5.84 -6.81 8.93
CA VAL A 525 5.96 -6.10 10.22
C VAL A 525 5.80 -7.08 11.39
N VAL A 526 4.74 -7.92 11.38
CA VAL A 526 4.49 -8.85 12.49
C VAL A 526 5.54 -9.96 12.58
N LEU A 527 6.04 -10.44 11.43
CA LEU A 527 7.09 -11.48 11.41
C LEU A 527 8.45 -10.94 11.85
N ARG A 528 8.84 -9.74 11.44
CA ARG A 528 10.07 -9.08 11.93
C ARG A 528 9.99 -8.82 13.42
N MET A 529 8.83 -8.41 13.95
CA MET A 529 8.61 -8.29 15.39
C MET A 529 8.80 -9.64 16.09
N THR A 530 8.18 -10.71 15.58
CA THR A 530 8.25 -12.04 16.20
C THR A 530 9.64 -12.64 16.12
N LEU A 531 10.35 -12.50 14.99
CA LEU A 531 11.73 -12.94 14.85
C LEU A 531 12.66 -12.13 15.78
N GLY A 532 12.56 -10.80 15.75
CA GLY A 532 13.37 -9.93 16.60
C GLY A 532 13.18 -10.25 18.09
N THR A 533 11.92 -10.42 18.53
CA THR A 533 11.63 -10.80 19.92
C THR A 533 12.17 -12.20 20.26
N ALA A 534 12.03 -13.19 19.38
CA ALA A 534 12.59 -14.53 19.59
C ALA A 534 14.11 -14.49 19.76
N LEU A 535 14.81 -13.73 18.92
CA LEU A 535 16.26 -13.55 19.00
C LEU A 535 16.72 -12.95 20.34
N THR A 536 15.89 -12.10 20.98
CA THR A 536 16.25 -11.53 22.30
C THR A 536 16.29 -12.55 23.44
N TYR A 537 15.74 -13.76 23.25
CA TYR A 537 15.76 -14.86 24.23
C TYR A 537 16.95 -15.82 24.03
N ARG A 538 17.86 -15.53 23.09
CA ARG A 538 19.02 -16.38 22.76
C ARG A 538 20.32 -15.83 23.34
N ASP A 539 21.44 -16.25 22.76
CA ASP A 539 22.79 -15.77 23.09
C ASP A 539 22.98 -14.26 22.82
N SER A 540 24.11 -13.71 23.27
CA SER A 540 24.41 -12.26 23.19
C SER A 540 24.37 -11.74 21.76
N ALA A 541 24.99 -12.45 20.81
CA ALA A 541 25.05 -11.99 19.40
C ALA A 541 23.67 -12.00 18.75
N SER A 542 22.87 -13.06 18.98
CA SER A 542 21.49 -13.13 18.53
C SER A 542 20.63 -12.01 19.13
N ARG A 543 20.82 -11.70 20.40
CA ARG A 543 20.11 -10.63 21.12
C ARG A 543 20.39 -9.26 20.52
N GLU A 544 21.65 -8.94 20.25
CA GLU A 544 22.04 -7.67 19.62
C GLU A 544 21.39 -7.52 18.22
N CYS A 545 21.40 -8.57 17.42
CA CYS A 545 20.74 -8.60 16.11
C CYS A 545 19.22 -8.41 16.26
N GLY A 546 18.60 -9.09 17.22
CA GLY A 546 17.17 -8.98 17.50
C GLY A 546 16.77 -7.55 17.87
N VAL A 547 17.52 -6.91 18.77
CA VAL A 547 17.26 -5.53 19.20
C VAL A 547 17.43 -4.53 18.07
N ALA A 548 18.49 -4.67 17.26
CA ALA A 548 18.68 -3.82 16.09
C ALA A 548 17.49 -3.91 15.12
N MET A 549 17.01 -5.13 14.86
CA MET A 549 15.81 -5.37 14.03
C MET A 549 14.56 -4.71 14.62
N LEU A 550 14.34 -4.82 15.95
CA LEU A 550 13.18 -4.23 16.62
C LEU A 550 13.24 -2.70 16.63
N ALA A 551 14.44 -2.10 16.77
CA ALA A 551 14.62 -0.66 16.72
C ALA A 551 14.34 -0.10 15.31
N GLU A 552 14.86 -0.75 14.27
CA GLU A 552 14.56 -0.39 12.87
C GLU A 552 13.05 -0.48 12.57
N LEU A 553 12.41 -1.56 13.05
CA LEU A 553 10.98 -1.78 12.87
C LEU A 553 10.15 -0.70 13.58
N ARG A 554 10.50 -0.34 14.84
CA ARG A 554 9.86 0.75 15.59
C ARG A 554 9.91 2.06 14.81
N ASP A 555 11.11 2.44 14.33
CA ASP A 555 11.32 3.68 13.59
C ASP A 555 10.50 3.69 12.29
N THR A 556 10.39 2.54 11.62
CA THR A 556 9.55 2.36 10.45
C THR A 556 8.07 2.53 10.78
N CYS A 557 7.56 1.86 11.82
CA CYS A 557 6.15 1.98 12.24
C CYS A 557 5.77 3.43 12.57
N ILE A 558 6.64 4.17 13.24
CA ILE A 558 6.41 5.58 13.60
C ILE A 558 6.41 6.46 12.34
N LYS A 559 7.42 6.31 11.48
CA LYS A 559 7.59 7.09 10.25
C LYS A 559 6.42 6.89 9.29
N GLU A 560 6.07 5.65 9.02
CA GLU A 560 4.99 5.29 8.09
C GLU A 560 3.59 5.36 8.73
N ARG A 561 3.50 5.66 10.03
CA ARG A 561 2.27 5.69 10.84
C ARG A 561 1.44 4.41 10.70
N TYR A 562 2.11 3.26 10.64
CA TYR A 562 1.50 1.96 10.43
C TYR A 562 1.96 0.94 11.47
N GLY A 563 1.03 0.12 12.00
CA GLY A 563 1.34 -0.83 13.07
C GLY A 563 1.71 -0.18 14.41
N LEU A 564 1.16 0.98 14.70
CA LEU A 564 1.47 1.77 15.92
C LEU A 564 1.18 0.99 17.21
N ASN A 565 0.21 0.06 17.19
CA ASN A 565 -0.09 -0.83 18.31
C ASN A 565 1.08 -1.71 18.74
N MET A 566 2.07 -1.90 17.89
CA MET A 566 3.26 -2.73 18.18
C MET A 566 4.37 -1.92 18.86
N VAL A 567 4.39 -0.60 18.66
CA VAL A 567 5.46 0.28 19.15
C VAL A 567 5.73 0.12 20.65
N PRO A 568 4.75 0.12 21.56
CA PRO A 568 5.04 -0.08 22.98
C PRO A 568 5.65 -1.45 23.27
N THR A 569 5.23 -2.49 22.56
CA THR A 569 5.82 -3.83 22.71
C THR A 569 7.26 -3.85 22.23
N LEU A 570 7.59 -3.20 21.10
CA LEU A 570 8.96 -3.06 20.60
C LEU A 570 9.83 -2.33 21.62
N GLU A 571 9.33 -1.22 22.20
CA GLU A 571 10.03 -0.46 23.24
C GLU A 571 10.35 -1.29 24.49
N LEU A 572 9.45 -2.20 24.92
CA LEU A 572 9.70 -3.11 26.05
C LEU A 572 10.94 -3.99 25.82
N TYR A 573 11.09 -4.54 24.61
CA TYR A 573 12.23 -5.40 24.27
C TYR A 573 13.53 -4.62 24.08
N ILE A 574 13.45 -3.41 23.51
CA ILE A 574 14.59 -2.50 23.35
C ILE A 574 15.08 -2.03 24.74
N ALA A 575 14.18 -1.59 25.63
CA ALA A 575 14.49 -1.14 26.97
C ALA A 575 15.21 -2.20 27.82
N ARG A 576 14.84 -3.50 27.62
CA ARG A 576 15.49 -4.60 28.34
C ARG A 576 17.01 -4.68 28.10
N THR A 577 17.48 -4.29 26.93
CA THR A 577 18.92 -4.31 26.60
C THR A 577 19.64 -3.04 27.01
N THR A 578 18.91 -1.93 27.13
CA THR A 578 19.45 -0.68 27.66
C THR A 578 19.78 -0.77 29.15
N ALA A 579 19.21 -1.76 29.85
CA ALA A 579 19.37 -1.92 31.30
C ALA A 579 20.82 -2.18 31.76
N ASP A 580 21.63 -2.81 30.91
CA ASP A 580 23.05 -3.07 31.21
C ASP A 580 23.89 -1.77 31.20
N GLU A 581 23.44 -0.74 30.47
CA GLU A 581 24.10 0.55 30.35
C GLU A 581 23.48 1.62 31.29
N ASP A 582 22.15 1.67 31.37
CA ASP A 582 21.38 2.66 32.12
C ASP A 582 20.03 2.06 32.58
N ILE A 583 20.03 1.52 33.79
CA ILE A 583 18.86 0.86 34.39
C ILE A 583 17.71 1.85 34.66
N ASP A 584 18.02 3.10 35.00
CA ASP A 584 17.00 4.12 35.28
C ASP A 584 16.22 4.48 34.01
N ARG A 585 16.94 4.65 32.90
CA ARG A 585 16.36 4.86 31.60
C ARG A 585 15.50 3.68 31.15
N ALA A 586 16.01 2.46 31.34
CA ALA A 586 15.28 1.23 31.01
C ALA A 586 13.96 1.11 31.80
N ILE A 587 13.97 1.42 33.10
CA ILE A 587 12.76 1.45 33.93
C ILE A 587 11.77 2.52 33.42
N GLN A 588 12.25 3.72 33.11
CA GLN A 588 11.38 4.80 32.61
C GLN A 588 10.71 4.42 31.28
N GLN A 589 11.48 3.88 30.32
CA GLN A 589 10.97 3.44 29.02
C GLN A 589 9.97 2.28 29.18
N THR A 590 10.28 1.29 30.01
CA THR A 590 9.37 0.15 30.26
C THR A 590 8.07 0.62 30.92
N ARG A 591 8.10 1.58 31.85
CA ARG A 591 6.89 2.17 32.45
C ARG A 591 6.05 2.88 31.41
N ALA A 592 6.65 3.72 30.57
CA ALA A 592 5.94 4.47 29.54
C ALA A 592 5.23 3.51 28.56
N ALA A 593 5.94 2.50 28.07
CA ALA A 593 5.35 1.49 27.17
C ALA A 593 4.20 0.70 27.83
N LEU A 594 4.33 0.36 29.11
CA LEU A 594 3.26 -0.31 29.86
C LEU A 594 2.04 0.57 30.08
N GLU A 595 2.23 1.87 30.39
CA GLU A 595 1.10 2.80 30.51
C GLU A 595 0.31 2.91 29.21
N GLU A 596 1.00 2.94 28.06
CA GLU A 596 0.34 2.94 26.76
C GLU A 596 -0.44 1.63 26.52
N LEU A 597 0.17 0.47 26.77
CA LEU A 597 -0.50 -0.83 26.61
C LEU A 597 -1.77 -0.95 27.47
N PHE A 598 -1.69 -0.57 28.75
CA PHE A 598 -2.84 -0.57 29.64
C PHE A 598 -3.90 0.46 29.19
N GLY A 599 -3.47 1.67 28.81
CA GLY A 599 -4.33 2.74 28.35
C GLY A 599 -5.09 2.39 27.07
N TRP A 600 -4.47 1.62 26.18
CA TRP A 600 -5.08 1.16 24.93
C TRP A 600 -5.97 -0.08 25.07
N GLY A 601 -5.87 -0.79 26.20
CA GLY A 601 -6.54 -2.07 26.40
C GLY A 601 -5.81 -3.26 25.75
N ASN A 602 -4.53 -3.11 25.41
CA ASN A 602 -3.70 -4.19 24.87
C ASN A 602 -3.17 -5.07 25.98
N PHE A 603 -4.08 -5.77 26.64
CA PHE A 603 -3.76 -6.55 27.83
C PHE A 603 -2.94 -7.80 27.53
N ALA A 604 -3.00 -8.30 26.30
CA ALA A 604 -2.26 -9.46 25.87
C ALA A 604 -0.72 -9.29 25.98
N ASN A 605 -0.20 -8.07 25.96
CA ASN A 605 1.24 -7.78 26.07
C ASN A 605 1.65 -7.20 27.43
N CYS A 606 0.69 -7.00 28.35
CA CYS A 606 0.97 -6.42 29.68
C CYS A 606 1.66 -7.41 30.62
N ASP A 607 1.46 -8.72 30.46
CA ASP A 607 2.09 -9.76 31.31
C ASP A 607 3.61 -9.78 31.14
N GLY A 608 4.12 -9.86 29.90
CA GLY A 608 5.54 -9.80 29.59
C GLY A 608 6.19 -8.46 29.96
N GLY A 609 5.50 -7.34 29.68
CA GLY A 609 5.98 -6.00 30.03
C GLY A 609 6.08 -5.80 31.56
N THR A 610 5.09 -6.26 32.33
CA THR A 610 5.13 -6.22 33.80
C THR A 610 6.28 -7.07 34.33
N ARG A 611 6.54 -8.22 33.72
CA ARG A 611 7.71 -9.06 34.08
C ARG A 611 9.00 -8.27 33.89
N PHE A 612 9.20 -7.61 32.77
CA PHE A 612 10.41 -6.81 32.53
C PHE A 612 10.55 -5.67 33.54
N LEU A 613 9.47 -4.93 33.79
CA LEU A 613 9.50 -3.84 34.79
C LEU A 613 9.89 -4.35 36.16
N VAL A 614 9.26 -5.41 36.66
CA VAL A 614 9.57 -5.96 37.99
C VAL A 614 11.01 -6.47 38.04
N GLN A 615 11.51 -7.14 37.02
CA GLN A 615 12.91 -7.58 36.98
C GLN A 615 13.90 -6.41 37.04
N LEU A 616 13.65 -5.31 36.32
CA LEU A 616 14.47 -4.11 36.33
C LEU A 616 14.44 -3.42 37.70
N LEU A 617 13.27 -3.29 38.32
CA LEU A 617 13.12 -2.71 39.65
C LEU A 617 13.88 -3.53 40.69
N LEU A 618 13.74 -4.86 40.67
CA LEU A 618 14.47 -5.74 41.60
C LEU A 618 15.97 -5.75 41.35
N ALA A 619 16.43 -5.53 40.13
CA ALA A 619 17.86 -5.41 39.80
C ALA A 619 18.44 -4.07 40.31
N ARG A 620 17.69 -2.96 40.25
CA ARG A 620 18.10 -1.67 40.84
C ARG A 620 18.08 -1.71 42.37
N GLY A 621 17.06 -2.34 42.95
CA GLY A 621 17.06 -2.79 44.35
C GLY A 621 16.89 -1.70 45.42
N THR A 622 16.29 -0.55 45.12
CA THR A 622 15.96 0.45 46.14
C THR A 622 14.73 0.03 46.94
N GLU A 623 14.51 0.59 48.13
CA GLU A 623 13.33 0.27 48.94
C GLU A 623 12.00 0.64 48.23
N ASN A 624 11.99 1.76 47.49
CA ASN A 624 10.84 2.16 46.69
C ASN A 624 10.57 1.18 45.53
N ASP A 625 11.61 0.55 44.98
CA ASP A 625 11.46 -0.42 43.90
C ASP A 625 10.69 -1.65 44.30
N LEU A 626 10.83 -2.09 45.58
CA LEU A 626 10.08 -3.23 46.09
C LEU A 626 8.58 -2.92 46.19
N LEU A 627 8.23 -1.67 46.54
CA LEU A 627 6.83 -1.21 46.59
C LEU A 627 6.25 -1.06 45.17
N ASP A 628 7.02 -0.49 44.27
CA ASP A 628 6.65 -0.33 42.85
C ASP A 628 6.47 -1.68 42.15
N ALA A 629 7.35 -2.65 42.42
CA ALA A 629 7.25 -4.00 41.90
C ALA A 629 5.96 -4.70 42.39
N GLU A 630 5.62 -4.54 43.67
CA GLU A 630 4.39 -5.09 44.22
C GLU A 630 3.16 -4.43 43.59
N ALA A 631 3.16 -3.10 43.42
CA ALA A 631 2.09 -2.37 42.77
C ALA A 631 1.88 -2.81 41.31
N ALA A 632 2.97 -3.03 40.57
CA ALA A 632 2.93 -3.52 39.18
C ALA A 632 2.29 -4.92 39.11
N ILE A 633 2.66 -5.82 40.03
CA ILE A 633 2.07 -7.18 40.09
C ILE A 633 0.57 -7.08 40.44
N HIS A 634 0.20 -6.24 41.39
CA HIS A 634 -1.22 -6.04 41.77
C HIS A 634 -2.04 -5.51 40.59
N ARG A 635 -1.50 -4.53 39.84
CA ARG A 635 -2.18 -3.98 38.65
C ARG A 635 -2.43 -5.07 37.62
N LEU A 636 -1.43 -5.91 37.32
CA LEU A 636 -1.58 -7.01 36.36
C LEU A 636 -2.69 -8.00 36.79
N VAL A 637 -2.75 -8.35 38.08
CA VAL A 637 -3.77 -9.24 38.61
C VAL A 637 -5.17 -8.60 38.54
N ALA A 638 -5.29 -7.31 38.87
CA ALA A 638 -6.57 -6.61 38.87
C ALA A 638 -7.15 -6.42 37.48
N THR A 639 -6.30 -6.14 36.47
CA THR A 639 -6.73 -5.83 35.10
C THR A 639 -7.46 -7.00 34.41
N LEU A 640 -7.06 -8.24 34.71
CA LEU A 640 -7.66 -9.44 34.13
C LEU A 640 -8.36 -10.31 35.19
N ALA A 641 -8.87 -9.65 36.24
CA ALA A 641 -9.59 -10.35 37.32
C ALA A 641 -10.83 -11.06 36.77
N GLY A 642 -10.97 -12.36 37.07
CA GLY A 642 -12.10 -13.18 36.63
C GLY A 642 -11.92 -13.84 35.27
N SER A 643 -10.85 -13.57 34.53
CA SER A 643 -10.51 -14.30 33.30
C SER A 643 -9.62 -15.53 33.58
N GLU A 644 -9.88 -16.64 32.90
CA GLU A 644 -8.96 -17.78 32.87
C GLU A 644 -7.74 -17.40 32.00
N TRP A 645 -6.61 -17.10 32.65
CA TRP A 645 -5.40 -16.67 31.97
C TRP A 645 -4.16 -17.28 32.59
N VAL A 646 -3.83 -18.49 32.19
CA VAL A 646 -2.76 -19.30 32.78
C VAL A 646 -1.37 -18.70 32.56
N THR A 647 -1.09 -18.13 31.41
CA THR A 647 0.22 -17.48 31.18
C THR A 647 0.44 -16.29 32.12
N ARG A 648 -0.59 -15.47 32.39
CA ARG A 648 -0.54 -14.41 33.41
C ARG A 648 -0.27 -15.00 34.80
N ASP A 649 -0.98 -16.05 35.18
CA ASP A 649 -0.86 -16.63 36.51
C ASP A 649 0.52 -17.21 36.75
N LEU A 650 1.15 -17.81 35.73
CA LEU A 650 2.54 -18.26 35.77
C LEU A 650 3.49 -17.06 35.98
N PHE A 651 3.34 -15.97 35.24
CA PHE A 651 4.15 -14.77 35.47
C PHE A 651 3.94 -14.18 36.85
N VAL A 652 2.70 -14.09 37.33
CA VAL A 652 2.41 -13.59 38.70
C VAL A 652 3.09 -14.44 39.75
N LEU A 653 3.06 -15.79 39.65
CA LEU A 653 3.75 -16.70 40.59
C LEU A 653 5.26 -16.48 40.54
N GLN A 654 5.86 -16.38 39.34
CA GLN A 654 7.29 -16.09 39.16
C GLN A 654 7.66 -14.78 39.82
N LEU A 655 6.93 -13.70 39.54
CA LEU A 655 7.21 -12.35 40.02
C LEU A 655 7.06 -12.24 41.55
N ARG A 656 6.03 -12.88 42.13
CA ARG A 656 5.85 -12.94 43.59
C ARG A 656 7.00 -13.70 44.26
N ALA A 657 7.50 -14.75 43.63
CA ALA A 657 8.67 -15.45 44.16
C ALA A 657 9.91 -14.54 44.12
N LEU A 658 10.19 -13.89 42.98
CA LEU A 658 11.34 -12.98 42.88
C LEU A 658 11.27 -11.81 43.87
N LEU A 659 10.09 -11.23 44.08
CA LEU A 659 9.87 -10.15 45.04
C LEU A 659 10.08 -10.64 46.48
N ALA A 660 9.59 -11.83 46.84
CA ALA A 660 9.80 -12.43 48.17
C ALA A 660 11.30 -12.68 48.44
N ARG A 661 12.03 -13.18 47.43
CA ARG A 661 13.49 -13.34 47.51
C ARG A 661 14.21 -12.02 47.75
N ALA A 662 13.83 -10.95 47.02
CA ALA A 662 14.42 -9.62 47.18
C ALA A 662 14.13 -9.03 48.58
N ARG A 663 13.01 -9.40 49.22
CA ARG A 663 12.64 -9.00 50.58
C ARG A 663 13.30 -9.87 51.66
N GLY A 664 14.02 -10.95 51.30
CA GLY A 664 14.62 -11.87 52.23
C GLY A 664 13.61 -12.86 52.88
N ASP A 665 12.40 -13.00 52.33
CA ASP A 665 11.37 -13.93 52.85
C ASP A 665 11.48 -15.28 52.14
N ASP A 666 12.38 -16.12 52.65
CA ASP A 666 12.67 -17.45 52.11
C ASP A 666 11.47 -18.40 52.14
N MET A 667 10.58 -18.25 53.11
CA MET A 667 9.40 -19.12 53.23
C MET A 667 8.40 -18.81 52.11
N VAL A 668 8.08 -17.52 51.88
CA VAL A 668 7.17 -17.06 50.82
C VAL A 668 7.81 -17.33 49.44
N TYR A 669 9.14 -17.12 49.30
CA TYR A 669 9.88 -17.45 48.07
C TYR A 669 9.67 -18.92 47.67
N ARG A 670 9.98 -19.86 48.58
CA ARG A 670 9.85 -21.30 48.31
C ARG A 670 8.41 -21.65 47.94
N LYS A 671 7.43 -21.13 48.67
CA LYS A 671 6.01 -21.35 48.41
C LYS A 671 5.60 -20.96 46.98
N HIS A 672 5.96 -19.74 46.53
CA HIS A 672 5.60 -19.27 45.20
C HIS A 672 6.42 -19.99 44.12
N ARG A 673 7.71 -20.19 44.31
CA ARG A 673 8.59 -20.95 43.41
C ARG A 673 8.07 -22.35 43.14
N ASP A 674 7.75 -23.10 44.20
CA ASP A 674 7.33 -24.49 44.09
C ASP A 674 5.97 -24.59 43.39
N ARG A 675 5.05 -23.66 43.69
CA ARG A 675 3.77 -23.58 43.00
C ARG A 675 3.97 -23.19 41.51
N TYR A 676 4.85 -22.23 41.19
CA TYR A 676 5.21 -21.86 39.83
C TYR A 676 5.75 -23.06 39.06
N ARG A 677 6.71 -23.81 39.65
CA ARG A 677 7.31 -25.01 39.05
C ARG A 677 6.26 -26.09 38.80
N ALA A 678 5.39 -26.35 39.76
CA ALA A 678 4.31 -27.33 39.62
C ALA A 678 3.38 -26.95 38.44
N MET A 679 2.91 -25.72 38.40
CA MET A 679 2.01 -25.24 37.36
C MET A 679 2.67 -25.22 35.97
N ALA A 680 3.95 -24.80 35.87
CA ALA A 680 4.70 -24.82 34.61
C ALA A 680 4.84 -26.25 34.04
N ASN A 681 5.06 -27.22 34.89
CA ASN A 681 5.16 -28.62 34.49
C ASN A 681 3.79 -29.21 34.11
N GLU A 682 2.72 -28.84 34.82
CA GLU A 682 1.35 -29.30 34.56
C GLU A 682 0.89 -28.87 33.14
N VAL A 683 1.12 -27.61 32.75
CA VAL A 683 0.74 -27.12 31.44
C VAL A 683 1.76 -27.40 30.33
N GLY A 684 2.96 -27.89 30.68
CA GLY A 684 4.00 -28.25 29.72
C GLY A 684 4.59 -27.09 28.93
N PHE A 685 4.68 -25.88 29.52
CA PHE A 685 5.22 -24.69 28.88
C PHE A 685 6.74 -24.64 29.00
N GLU A 686 7.42 -24.84 27.89
CA GLU A 686 8.87 -25.12 27.82
C GLU A 686 9.71 -23.98 28.41
N GLY A 687 9.41 -22.72 28.05
CA GLY A 687 10.11 -21.55 28.57
C GLY A 687 9.90 -21.36 30.07
N HIS A 688 8.64 -21.52 30.55
CA HIS A 688 8.36 -21.43 31.98
C HIS A 688 9.04 -22.56 32.76
N MET A 689 9.09 -23.79 32.22
CA MET A 689 9.80 -24.91 32.82
C MET A 689 11.31 -24.62 32.93
N GLN A 690 11.91 -24.00 31.91
CA GLN A 690 13.30 -23.59 31.97
C GLN A 690 13.52 -22.50 33.01
N TRP A 691 12.75 -21.44 33.01
CA TRP A 691 12.87 -20.35 34.00
C TRP A 691 12.64 -20.83 35.42
N ALA A 692 11.76 -21.81 35.62
CA ALA A 692 11.55 -22.41 36.94
C ALA A 692 12.78 -23.24 37.43
N ARG A 693 13.57 -23.84 36.51
CA ARG A 693 14.84 -24.52 36.87
C ARG A 693 15.91 -23.51 37.27
N GLU A 694 15.98 -22.34 36.60
CA GLU A 694 16.93 -21.27 36.92
C GLU A 694 16.66 -20.60 38.28
N MET A 695 15.47 -20.76 38.84
CA MET A 695 15.09 -20.28 40.18
C MET A 695 15.45 -21.26 41.30
N ALA A 696 16.30 -22.23 41.07
CA ALA A 696 16.66 -23.27 42.06
C ALA A 696 17.47 -22.76 43.25
#